data_9ec0cc37fdd83fd46a683b78bf841dbe
#
_entry.id   9ec0cc37fdd83fd46a683b78bf841dbe
#
_cell.length_a   1.000
_cell.length_b   1.000
_cell.length_c   1.000
_cell.angle_alpha   90.00
_cell.angle_beta   90.00
_cell.angle_gamma   90.00
#
_symmetry.space_group_name_H-M   'P 1'
#
loop_
_entity.id
_entity.type
_entity.pdbx_description
1 polymer ?
#
loop_
_entity_poly.entity_id
_entity_poly.type
_entity_poly.pdbx_seq_one_letter_code
_entity_poly.pdbx_strand_id
1 'polypeptide(L)'
;MNKPATTSPAFAPDHTNDGPWHRGEIQMQERAGVREQMADVGKRVLRDHLIEQHRQFYPQLPFAAFGTVDENDDVWATLRANHPGFLFSNDPDHLMVKLPRDQSDPADAGMNDGQAIGMIGIELHTRRRNRLNGKIMRQSNDQFAIRVGHSFGNCPQYIRLRDFKFFGNPQAVPSSRPETSTELTTRARDMIAKADTFFVATFVDRDGRNREVDVSHRGGKPGFVRIDSDGTLTIPDFAGNLFFNTLGNILSNPKAGLVFTDFATGDVLQLTGDAEIITEGPEVDAFLGAERLWRVFPRKVVWRASALPIRWRAHEDSISPNSLLTGDWESAKRKLSARKAAHAWRSFRITRITRENHLIKSFHLEPADQNGILSFQPGQHLPIRVMVAGHDKPLIRTYTLSSAPSDDCYRISVKREGTVSNHLHDILRVGDTLEARAPAGDFSQQTNAKRPMVLMAGGIGITPMISMLRHAVYEGLRTRQFRTIWLFYAARNISDRAFDTEIVELVKAAKGNIRIVRILSDPDGATPRKDYEASGFIDMDLLRAVLPFDDFDFYLCGPPPFMQGIYDGLRGLNIADERIHAEAFGPASLTRSRDTTGALPELPETTNKATTVKFAKSNQSAVWQPEAQKTLLELAEEAGLAPEASCRGGNCGTCRTKIMQGSVTYKNRPGAKVGMDEALICCAFPAEPEDGKETTLVLSL
;
A
#
# COMPACT_ATOMS: atom_id res chain seq x y z
N MET A 1 -4.64 -39.06 56.67
CA MET A 1 -5.45 -39.13 55.45
C MET A 1 -5.25 -37.81 54.70
N ASN A 2 -4.32 -37.81 53.77
CA ASN A 2 -4.02 -36.65 52.94
C ASN A 2 -5.02 -36.56 51.76
N LYS A 3 -5.75 -35.45 51.66
CA LYS A 3 -6.50 -35.15 50.44
C LYS A 3 -5.53 -34.70 49.35
N PRO A 4 -5.66 -35.19 48.12
CA PRO A 4 -4.85 -34.71 47.04
C PRO A 4 -5.28 -33.29 46.61
N ALA A 5 -4.31 -32.42 46.34
CA ALA A 5 -4.50 -31.10 45.79
C ALA A 5 -5.16 -31.22 44.40
N THR A 6 -6.30 -30.58 44.23
CA THR A 6 -6.95 -30.39 42.91
C THR A 6 -6.08 -29.51 42.04
N THR A 7 -5.38 -30.10 41.10
CA THR A 7 -4.76 -29.42 39.99
C THR A 7 -5.85 -28.76 39.13
N SER A 8 -5.90 -27.44 39.10
CA SER A 8 -6.68 -26.69 38.10
C SER A 8 -6.25 -27.10 36.71
N PRO A 9 -7.16 -27.22 35.72
CA PRO A 9 -6.79 -27.66 34.40
C PRO A 9 -5.82 -26.66 33.76
N ALA A 10 -4.72 -27.21 33.26
CA ALA A 10 -3.81 -26.50 32.38
C ALA A 10 -4.58 -25.91 31.18
N PHE A 11 -4.14 -24.76 30.69
CA PHE A 11 -4.56 -24.25 29.41
C PHE A 11 -4.37 -25.35 28.35
N ALA A 12 -5.44 -26.03 27.96
CA ALA A 12 -5.40 -26.96 26.85
C ALA A 12 -5.34 -26.07 25.58
N PRO A 13 -4.32 -26.16 24.73
CA PRO A 13 -4.35 -25.53 23.44
C PRO A 13 -5.50 -26.16 22.64
N ASP A 14 -6.34 -25.29 22.07
CA ASP A 14 -7.40 -25.71 21.17
C ASP A 14 -6.73 -26.28 19.90
N HIS A 15 -6.64 -27.61 19.79
CA HIS A 15 -5.97 -28.32 18.72
C HIS A 15 -6.87 -28.45 17.48
N THR A 16 -7.47 -27.34 17.06
CA THR A 16 -8.02 -27.25 15.70
C THR A 16 -6.86 -27.05 14.70
N ASN A 17 -7.06 -27.41 13.45
CA ASN A 17 -6.07 -27.21 12.38
C ASN A 17 -5.65 -25.73 12.18
N ASP A 18 -6.32 -24.81 12.87
CA ASP A 18 -6.22 -23.35 12.74
C ASP A 18 -5.07 -22.72 13.58
N GLY A 19 -4.31 -23.52 14.34
CA GLY A 19 -3.24 -23.03 15.20
C GLY A 19 -3.76 -22.40 16.50
N PRO A 20 -2.96 -21.55 17.19
CA PRO A 20 -3.30 -21.00 18.50
C PRO A 20 -4.23 -19.76 18.44
N TRP A 21 -4.69 -19.37 17.26
CA TRP A 21 -5.44 -18.15 17.02
C TRP A 21 -6.90 -18.29 17.41
N HIS A 22 -7.50 -17.22 17.96
CA HIS A 22 -8.93 -17.17 18.19
C HIS A 22 -9.68 -16.73 16.91
N ARG A 23 -11.01 -16.89 16.89
CA ARG A 23 -11.85 -16.67 15.71
C ARG A 23 -11.67 -15.29 15.04
N GLY A 24 -11.52 -14.21 15.81
CA GLY A 24 -11.34 -12.87 15.27
C GLY A 24 -10.00 -12.70 14.54
N GLU A 25 -8.92 -13.27 15.08
CA GLU A 25 -7.59 -13.28 14.44
C GLU A 25 -7.62 -14.07 13.13
N ILE A 26 -8.26 -15.26 13.14
CA ILE A 26 -8.44 -16.11 11.95
C ILE A 26 -9.19 -15.35 10.86
N GLN A 27 -10.28 -14.66 11.18
CA GLN A 27 -11.04 -13.87 10.21
C GLN A 27 -10.20 -12.73 9.60
N MET A 28 -9.37 -12.08 10.40
CA MET A 28 -8.45 -11.06 9.89
C MET A 28 -7.35 -11.65 9.00
N GLN A 29 -6.83 -12.82 9.35
CA GLN A 29 -5.85 -13.56 8.54
C GLN A 29 -6.45 -14.06 7.21
N GLU A 30 -7.70 -14.49 7.22
CA GLU A 30 -8.45 -14.86 6.00
C GLU A 30 -8.62 -13.67 5.05
N ARG A 31 -9.06 -12.52 5.59
CA ARG A 31 -9.19 -11.28 4.80
C ARG A 31 -7.85 -10.83 4.21
N ALA A 32 -6.74 -11.09 4.91
CA ALA A 32 -5.39 -10.81 4.43
C ALA A 32 -4.81 -11.91 3.52
N GLY A 33 -5.51 -13.03 3.30
CA GLY A 33 -5.06 -14.17 2.47
C GLY A 33 -3.85 -14.91 3.03
N VAL A 34 -3.68 -14.93 4.37
CA VAL A 34 -2.49 -15.49 5.05
C VAL A 34 -2.82 -16.54 6.12
N ARG A 35 -4.08 -17.02 6.20
CA ARG A 35 -4.53 -17.94 7.25
C ARG A 35 -3.63 -19.17 7.40
N GLU A 36 -3.40 -19.91 6.32
CA GLU A 36 -2.60 -21.15 6.37
C GLU A 36 -1.15 -20.86 6.83
N GLN A 37 -0.55 -19.82 6.27
CA GLN A 37 0.79 -19.39 6.66
C GLN A 37 0.85 -19.04 8.16
N MET A 38 -0.17 -18.34 8.67
CA MET A 38 -0.20 -17.92 10.07
C MET A 38 -0.52 -19.07 11.02
N ALA A 39 -1.28 -20.07 10.61
CA ALA A 39 -1.47 -21.30 11.40
C ALA A 39 -0.12 -21.99 11.70
N ASP A 40 0.73 -22.12 10.69
CA ASP A 40 2.07 -22.72 10.84
C ASP A 40 3.04 -21.83 11.64
N VAL A 41 3.00 -20.52 11.41
CA VAL A 41 3.83 -19.57 12.15
C VAL A 41 3.43 -19.55 13.62
N GLY A 42 2.13 -19.53 13.93
CA GLY A 42 1.62 -19.51 15.29
C GLY A 42 2.12 -20.70 16.11
N LYS A 43 2.02 -21.92 15.57
CA LYS A 43 2.51 -23.16 16.22
C LYS A 43 4.01 -23.11 16.58
N ARG A 44 4.81 -22.36 15.79
CA ARG A 44 6.27 -22.25 16.01
C ARG A 44 6.67 -21.11 16.93
N VAL A 45 5.89 -20.02 16.97
CA VAL A 45 6.30 -18.75 17.58
C VAL A 45 5.62 -18.50 18.91
N LEU A 46 4.32 -18.81 19.06
CA LEU A 46 3.61 -18.68 20.32
C LEU A 46 4.01 -19.83 21.26
N ARG A 47 4.37 -19.47 22.47
CA ARG A 47 4.81 -20.40 23.52
C ARG A 47 4.03 -20.13 24.79
N ASP A 48 3.76 -21.17 25.54
CA ASP A 48 3.14 -21.14 26.87
C ASP A 48 4.14 -20.91 28.00
N HIS A 49 5.40 -20.63 27.66
CA HIS A 49 6.50 -20.42 28.58
C HIS A 49 7.48 -19.36 28.09
N LEU A 50 8.34 -18.86 28.98
CA LEU A 50 9.44 -17.94 28.70
C LEU A 50 10.70 -18.70 28.31
N ILE A 51 11.15 -18.50 27.08
CA ILE A 51 12.47 -18.96 26.65
C ILE A 51 13.57 -18.14 27.32
N GLU A 52 14.78 -18.69 27.40
CA GLU A 52 15.92 -18.04 28.07
C GLU A 52 16.18 -16.61 27.55
N GLN A 53 16.08 -16.40 26.25
CA GLN A 53 16.21 -15.07 25.64
C GLN A 53 15.20 -14.06 26.20
N HIS A 54 13.95 -14.46 26.46
CA HIS A 54 12.93 -13.60 27.05
C HIS A 54 13.20 -13.36 28.52
N ARG A 55 13.63 -14.41 29.26
CA ARG A 55 13.99 -14.32 30.68
C ARG A 55 15.17 -13.35 30.92
N GLN A 56 16.13 -13.30 30.01
CA GLN A 56 17.25 -12.35 30.05
C GLN A 56 16.86 -10.93 29.58
N PHE A 57 15.82 -10.79 28.79
CA PHE A 57 15.36 -9.51 28.25
C PHE A 57 14.59 -8.69 29.29
N TYR A 58 13.62 -9.29 29.98
CA TYR A 58 12.75 -8.54 30.89
C TYR A 58 13.48 -7.82 32.02
N PRO A 59 14.53 -8.35 32.66
CA PRO A 59 15.26 -7.64 33.72
C PRO A 59 15.96 -6.35 33.28
N GLN A 60 16.19 -6.16 31.98
CA GLN A 60 16.86 -4.99 31.46
C GLN A 60 15.90 -3.79 31.31
N LEU A 61 14.58 -4.03 31.34
CA LEU A 61 13.57 -3.01 31.05
C LEU A 61 13.41 -2.00 32.18
N PRO A 62 13.40 -0.68 31.87
CA PRO A 62 13.06 0.37 32.83
C PRO A 62 11.55 0.62 32.92
N PHE A 63 10.75 0.08 32.01
CA PHE A 63 9.30 0.18 31.97
C PHE A 63 8.70 -0.94 31.13
N ALA A 64 7.39 -1.15 31.28
CA ALA A 64 6.59 -2.01 30.41
C ALA A 64 5.19 -1.41 30.25
N ALA A 65 4.51 -1.78 29.16
CA ALA A 65 3.11 -1.50 28.98
C ALA A 65 2.27 -2.70 29.40
N PHE A 66 1.19 -2.43 30.13
CA PHE A 66 0.25 -3.45 30.60
C PHE A 66 -1.16 -3.13 30.11
N GLY A 67 -1.94 -4.18 29.89
CA GLY A 67 -3.36 -4.11 29.58
C GLY A 67 -4.15 -4.94 30.57
N THR A 68 -5.24 -4.38 31.07
CA THR A 68 -6.15 -5.02 32.02
C THR A 68 -7.58 -4.65 31.70
N VAL A 69 -8.53 -5.35 32.31
CA VAL A 69 -9.97 -5.07 32.21
C VAL A 69 -10.49 -4.87 33.61
N ASP A 70 -11.22 -3.80 33.83
CA ASP A 70 -11.82 -3.49 35.14
C ASP A 70 -13.17 -4.23 35.32
N GLU A 71 -13.81 -4.03 36.46
CA GLU A 71 -15.10 -4.64 36.83
C GLU A 71 -16.28 -4.22 35.95
N ASN A 72 -16.13 -3.11 35.21
CA ASN A 72 -17.14 -2.59 34.28
C ASN A 72 -16.91 -3.07 32.85
N ASP A 73 -16.00 -4.02 32.64
CA ASP A 73 -15.52 -4.48 31.33
C ASP A 73 -14.92 -3.34 30.47
N ASP A 74 -14.40 -2.29 31.09
CA ASP A 74 -13.58 -1.28 30.44
C ASP A 74 -12.14 -1.77 30.35
N VAL A 75 -11.59 -1.81 29.14
CA VAL A 75 -10.20 -2.20 28.92
C VAL A 75 -9.28 -0.98 29.04
N TRP A 76 -8.19 -1.13 29.78
CA TRP A 76 -7.22 -0.08 30.03
C TRP A 76 -5.82 -0.49 29.63
N ALA A 77 -5.13 0.39 28.92
CA ALA A 77 -3.68 0.29 28.73
C ALA A 77 -2.98 1.24 29.69
N THR A 78 -1.85 0.82 30.24
CA THR A 78 -1.01 1.64 31.12
C THR A 78 0.47 1.43 30.87
N LEU A 79 1.27 2.44 31.25
CA LEU A 79 2.74 2.36 31.32
C LEU A 79 3.16 2.38 32.78
N ARG A 80 3.98 1.42 33.17
CA ARG A 80 4.53 1.34 34.53
C ARG A 80 6.06 1.25 34.42
N ALA A 81 6.76 2.02 35.22
CA ALA A 81 8.22 2.12 35.20
C ALA A 81 8.79 1.87 36.58
N ASN A 82 9.94 1.19 36.62
CA ASN A 82 10.74 1.00 37.83
C ASN A 82 12.21 0.79 37.41
N HIS A 83 13.12 0.71 38.37
CA HIS A 83 14.49 0.35 38.08
C HIS A 83 14.58 -1.01 37.37
N PRO A 84 15.51 -1.19 36.41
CA PRO A 84 15.81 -2.50 35.82
C PRO A 84 15.95 -3.58 36.90
N GLY A 85 15.41 -4.78 36.64
CA GLY A 85 15.26 -5.84 37.59
C GLY A 85 13.90 -5.91 38.29
N PHE A 86 12.96 -4.99 38.00
CA PHE A 86 11.59 -5.08 38.51
C PHE A 86 10.76 -6.17 37.82
N LEU A 87 11.15 -6.55 36.62
CA LEU A 87 10.63 -7.67 35.86
C LEU A 87 11.69 -8.75 35.83
N PHE A 88 11.40 -9.94 36.33
CA PHE A 88 12.35 -11.06 36.31
C PHE A 88 11.61 -12.41 36.34
N SER A 89 12.27 -13.46 35.91
CA SER A 89 11.71 -14.82 35.91
C SER A 89 12.65 -15.78 36.58
N ASN A 90 12.16 -16.50 37.57
CA ASN A 90 12.90 -17.55 38.26
C ASN A 90 12.74 -18.92 37.57
N ASP A 91 11.64 -19.10 36.85
CA ASP A 91 11.28 -20.29 36.09
C ASP A 91 10.62 -19.92 34.77
N PRO A 92 10.46 -20.85 33.83
CA PRO A 92 9.88 -20.55 32.51
C PRO A 92 8.40 -20.11 32.53
N ASP A 93 7.64 -20.51 33.57
CA ASP A 93 6.19 -20.40 33.59
C ASP A 93 5.70 -19.08 34.21
N HIS A 94 6.58 -18.36 34.90
CA HIS A 94 6.21 -17.14 35.64
C HIS A 94 7.13 -15.95 35.34
N LEU A 95 6.53 -14.79 35.16
CA LEU A 95 7.21 -13.50 35.16
C LEU A 95 6.86 -12.76 36.45
N MET A 96 7.85 -12.51 37.29
CA MET A 96 7.71 -11.72 38.51
C MET A 96 7.70 -10.23 38.22
N VAL A 97 6.80 -9.47 38.83
CA VAL A 97 6.60 -8.04 38.63
C VAL A 97 6.61 -7.34 40.00
N LYS A 98 7.65 -6.56 40.27
CA LYS A 98 7.78 -5.72 41.47
C LYS A 98 7.26 -4.32 41.20
N LEU A 99 5.97 -4.11 41.38
CA LEU A 99 5.27 -2.83 41.17
C LEU A 99 4.22 -2.62 42.29
N PRO A 100 4.24 -1.46 42.98
CA PRO A 100 3.21 -1.15 43.94
C PRO A 100 1.86 -0.90 43.23
N ARG A 101 0.78 -1.08 43.99
CA ARG A 101 -0.57 -0.64 43.60
C ARG A 101 -0.55 0.87 43.36
N ASP A 102 -1.30 1.33 42.36
CA ASP A 102 -1.43 2.74 42.00
C ASP A 102 -2.90 3.07 41.72
N GLN A 103 -3.61 3.48 42.77
CA GLN A 103 -5.04 3.81 42.67
C GLN A 103 -5.35 5.00 41.74
N SER A 104 -4.33 5.77 41.37
CA SER A 104 -4.48 6.85 40.38
C SER A 104 -4.51 6.32 38.93
N ASP A 105 -4.12 5.03 38.73
CA ASP A 105 -4.08 4.37 37.45
C ASP A 105 -5.35 3.55 37.22
N PRO A 106 -6.22 3.90 36.26
CA PRO A 106 -7.46 3.13 36.05
C PRO A 106 -7.19 1.65 35.69
N ALA A 107 -6.04 1.33 35.10
CA ALA A 107 -5.68 -0.04 34.80
C ALA A 107 -5.40 -0.89 36.06
N ASP A 108 -5.06 -0.25 37.18
CA ASP A 108 -4.76 -0.96 38.41
C ASP A 108 -6.00 -1.67 39.03
N ALA A 109 -7.20 -1.18 38.73
CA ALA A 109 -8.45 -1.82 39.13
C ALA A 109 -8.59 -3.24 38.56
N GLY A 110 -8.07 -3.50 37.36
CA GLY A 110 -8.02 -4.82 36.73
C GLY A 110 -6.81 -5.67 37.12
N MET A 111 -5.89 -5.17 37.97
CA MET A 111 -4.69 -5.91 38.41
C MET A 111 -4.90 -6.73 39.67
N ASN A 112 -6.03 -7.45 39.79
CA ASN A 112 -6.34 -8.31 40.93
C ASN A 112 -5.91 -9.77 40.69
N ASP A 113 -5.86 -10.54 41.76
CA ASP A 113 -5.51 -11.94 41.70
C ASP A 113 -6.44 -12.73 40.79
N GLY A 114 -5.89 -13.63 39.96
CA GLY A 114 -6.62 -14.42 38.97
C GLY A 114 -7.08 -13.70 37.70
N GLN A 115 -6.98 -12.38 37.63
CA GLN A 115 -7.38 -11.61 36.45
C GLN A 115 -6.41 -11.80 35.29
N ALA A 116 -6.94 -11.68 34.06
CA ALA A 116 -6.13 -11.70 32.84
C ALA A 116 -5.35 -10.38 32.68
N ILE A 117 -4.12 -10.52 32.19
CA ILE A 117 -3.24 -9.38 31.92
C ILE A 117 -2.48 -9.60 30.61
N GLY A 118 -2.38 -8.55 29.82
CA GLY A 118 -1.45 -8.47 28.69
C GLY A 118 -0.27 -7.58 29.04
N MET A 119 0.91 -7.91 28.53
CA MET A 119 2.12 -7.14 28.72
C MET A 119 2.94 -7.06 27.43
N ILE A 120 3.52 -5.91 27.16
CA ILE A 120 4.60 -5.74 26.18
C ILE A 120 5.80 -5.09 26.86
N GLY A 121 6.90 -5.83 26.89
CA GLY A 121 8.22 -5.30 27.21
C GLY A 121 8.86 -4.72 25.96
N ILE A 122 9.39 -3.49 26.05
CA ILE A 122 9.98 -2.79 24.92
C ILE A 122 11.21 -1.98 25.34
N GLU A 123 12.31 -2.16 24.61
CA GLU A 123 13.50 -1.32 24.67
C GLU A 123 13.45 -0.29 23.56
N LEU A 124 13.15 0.95 23.86
CA LEU A 124 13.07 2.02 22.86
C LEU A 124 14.42 2.34 22.23
N HIS A 125 15.54 2.07 22.89
CA HIS A 125 16.90 2.33 22.39
C HIS A 125 17.45 1.23 21.45
N THR A 126 16.83 0.05 21.43
CA THR A 126 17.23 -1.07 20.55
C THR A 126 16.14 -1.53 19.59
N ARG A 127 14.91 -1.07 19.79
CA ARG A 127 13.67 -1.55 19.12
C ARG A 127 13.32 -2.99 19.42
N ARG A 128 13.95 -3.64 20.42
CA ARG A 128 13.56 -5.00 20.85
C ARG A 128 12.27 -4.94 21.64
N ARG A 129 11.36 -5.86 21.39
CA ARG A 129 10.12 -6.00 22.16
C ARG A 129 9.64 -7.45 22.18
N ASN A 130 9.14 -7.86 23.34
CA ASN A 130 8.52 -9.16 23.54
C ASN A 130 7.16 -8.96 24.18
N ARG A 131 6.21 -9.79 23.83
CA ARG A 131 4.86 -9.81 24.39
C ARG A 131 4.69 -11.03 25.31
N LEU A 132 3.89 -10.82 26.34
CA LEU A 132 3.48 -11.84 27.28
C LEU A 132 2.03 -11.58 27.67
N ASN A 133 1.20 -12.59 27.56
CA ASN A 133 -0.17 -12.59 28.06
C ASN A 133 -0.33 -13.70 29.09
N GLY A 134 -1.14 -13.49 30.12
CA GLY A 134 -1.31 -14.49 31.16
C GLY A 134 -2.31 -14.12 32.23
N LYS A 135 -2.19 -14.73 33.39
CA LYS A 135 -3.03 -14.46 34.56
C LYS A 135 -2.19 -13.98 35.74
N ILE A 136 -2.72 -13.02 36.46
CA ILE A 136 -2.09 -12.45 37.66
C ILE A 136 -2.17 -13.46 38.81
N MET A 137 -1.06 -13.62 39.49
CA MET A 137 -0.93 -14.30 40.77
C MET A 137 -0.39 -13.28 41.78
N ARG A 138 -1.28 -12.62 42.51
CA ARG A 138 -0.90 -11.54 43.44
C ARG A 138 -0.30 -12.09 44.70
N GLN A 139 0.88 -11.61 45.05
CA GLN A 139 1.62 -12.05 46.24
C GLN A 139 1.54 -10.98 47.38
N SER A 140 1.52 -9.72 47.02
CA SER A 140 1.39 -8.58 47.96
C SER A 140 0.88 -7.34 47.24
N ASN A 141 0.76 -6.21 47.95
CA ASN A 141 0.45 -4.93 47.31
C ASN A 141 1.54 -4.44 46.38
N ASP A 142 2.78 -4.87 46.57
CA ASP A 142 3.96 -4.41 45.83
C ASP A 142 4.50 -5.43 44.82
N GLN A 143 3.91 -6.63 44.77
CA GLN A 143 4.42 -7.69 43.91
C GLN A 143 3.33 -8.68 43.45
N PHE A 144 3.44 -9.07 42.19
CA PHE A 144 2.66 -10.17 41.62
C PHE A 144 3.51 -10.96 40.62
N ALA A 145 3.08 -12.17 40.33
CA ALA A 145 3.58 -12.95 39.21
C ALA A 145 2.55 -12.95 38.06
N ILE A 146 3.00 -13.04 36.83
CA ILE A 146 2.16 -13.36 35.70
C ILE A 146 2.46 -14.81 35.33
N ARG A 147 1.47 -15.69 35.53
CA ARG A 147 1.51 -17.06 34.97
C ARG A 147 1.36 -16.94 33.47
N VAL A 148 2.35 -17.43 32.72
CA VAL A 148 2.44 -17.27 31.27
C VAL A 148 1.33 -18.09 30.60
N GLY A 149 0.55 -17.43 29.77
CA GLY A 149 -0.36 -18.07 28.82
C GLY A 149 0.24 -18.11 27.43
N HIS A 150 0.67 -16.93 26.95
CA HIS A 150 1.36 -16.80 25.66
C HIS A 150 2.58 -15.89 25.78
N SER A 151 3.70 -16.27 25.15
CA SER A 151 4.92 -15.49 25.09
C SER A 151 5.54 -15.55 23.70
N PHE A 152 5.86 -14.40 23.10
CA PHE A 152 6.47 -14.33 21.78
C PHE A 152 7.19 -13.00 21.51
N GLY A 153 8.21 -13.07 20.66
CA GLY A 153 8.91 -11.90 20.15
C GLY A 153 8.08 -11.13 19.11
N ASN A 154 8.27 -9.83 19.06
CA ASN A 154 7.61 -8.96 18.11
C ASN A 154 8.57 -8.23 17.18
N CYS A 155 8.08 -7.90 15.97
CA CYS A 155 8.83 -7.18 14.96
C CYS A 155 9.23 -5.77 15.45
N PRO A 156 10.46 -5.27 15.16
CA PRO A 156 10.94 -3.95 15.60
C PRO A 156 10.42 -2.78 14.75
N GLN A 157 9.32 -2.95 14.00
CA GLN A 157 8.79 -1.91 13.10
C GLN A 157 8.13 -0.77 13.86
N TYR A 158 8.16 0.43 13.28
CA TYR A 158 7.48 1.65 13.73
C TYR A 158 7.91 2.14 15.12
N ILE A 159 9.05 1.71 15.64
CA ILE A 159 9.59 2.16 16.92
C ILE A 159 10.62 3.26 16.66
N ARG A 160 10.40 4.46 17.23
CA ARG A 160 11.38 5.53 17.24
C ARG A 160 12.40 5.29 18.35
N LEU A 161 13.69 5.44 18.04
CA LEU A 161 14.76 5.25 19.05
C LEU A 161 14.75 6.39 20.07
N ARG A 162 14.84 6.01 21.36
CA ARG A 162 14.90 6.92 22.50
C ARG A 162 15.80 6.36 23.59
N ASP A 163 16.66 7.23 24.14
CA ASP A 163 17.32 6.97 25.40
C ASP A 163 16.45 7.41 26.55
N PHE A 164 16.65 6.85 27.74
CA PHE A 164 15.88 7.16 28.92
C PHE A 164 16.77 7.62 30.09
N LYS A 165 16.16 8.38 30.99
CA LYS A 165 16.74 8.76 32.28
C LYS A 165 15.65 8.79 33.34
N PHE A 166 15.92 8.24 34.53
CA PHE A 166 15.03 8.40 35.66
C PHE A 166 15.03 9.82 36.17
N PHE A 167 13.84 10.29 36.51
CA PHE A 167 13.57 11.64 37.02
C PHE A 167 12.65 11.54 38.24
N GLY A 168 13.23 11.29 39.41
CA GLY A 168 12.52 11.00 40.62
C GLY A 168 12.69 9.55 41.10
N ASN A 169 11.99 9.22 42.20
CA ASN A 169 12.00 7.87 42.76
C ASN A 169 10.95 6.98 42.02
N PRO A 170 11.36 5.94 41.30
CA PRO A 170 10.43 5.06 40.60
C PRO A 170 9.48 4.26 41.52
N GLN A 171 9.79 4.15 42.78
CA GLN A 171 8.95 3.45 43.78
C GLN A 171 7.93 4.39 44.43
N ALA A 172 8.02 5.69 44.21
CA ALA A 172 7.04 6.63 44.72
C ALA A 172 5.75 6.53 43.94
N VAL A 173 4.63 6.40 44.62
CA VAL A 173 3.31 6.52 44.00
C VAL A 173 3.10 7.98 43.58
N PRO A 174 2.63 8.24 42.35
CA PRO A 174 2.37 9.61 41.90
C PRO A 174 1.42 10.34 42.84
N SER A 175 1.79 11.53 43.25
CA SER A 175 1.01 12.34 44.21
C SER A 175 -0.11 13.16 43.55
N SER A 176 -0.10 13.28 42.22
CA SER A 176 -1.12 14.02 41.47
C SER A 176 -2.41 13.20 41.36
N ARG A 177 -3.54 13.87 41.64
CA ARG A 177 -4.86 13.25 41.41
C ARG A 177 -5.09 13.12 39.90
N PRO A 178 -5.63 11.98 39.46
CA PRO A 178 -6.02 11.81 38.05
C PRO A 178 -7.19 12.73 37.73
N GLU A 179 -7.14 13.35 36.56
CA GLU A 179 -8.25 14.14 36.04
C GLU A 179 -9.04 13.30 35.07
N THR A 180 -10.32 13.08 35.36
CA THR A 180 -11.20 12.22 34.54
C THR A 180 -12.21 13.10 33.78
N SER A 181 -12.43 12.74 32.51
CA SER A 181 -13.40 13.39 31.62
C SER A 181 -14.05 12.35 30.71
N THR A 182 -15.17 12.70 30.11
CA THR A 182 -15.80 11.95 29.01
C THR A 182 -15.37 12.46 27.63
N GLU A 183 -14.69 13.62 27.59
CA GLU A 183 -14.25 14.27 26.36
C GLU A 183 -12.75 14.54 26.37
N LEU A 184 -12.16 14.61 25.16
CA LEU A 184 -10.76 14.97 24.99
C LEU A 184 -10.56 16.46 25.26
N THR A 185 -9.82 16.79 26.33
CA THR A 185 -9.39 18.16 26.63
C THR A 185 -8.40 18.66 25.58
N THR A 186 -8.16 19.98 25.50
CA THR A 186 -7.18 20.58 24.58
C THR A 186 -5.80 19.94 24.73
N ARG A 187 -5.30 19.77 25.97
CA ARG A 187 -4.00 19.13 26.21
C ARG A 187 -3.96 17.66 25.80
N ALA A 188 -5.07 16.92 25.92
CA ALA A 188 -5.16 15.53 25.44
C ALA A 188 -5.10 15.48 23.90
N ARG A 189 -5.82 16.37 23.23
CA ARG A 189 -5.77 16.53 21.76
C ARG A 189 -4.35 16.86 21.28
N ASP A 190 -3.67 17.77 21.95
CA ASP A 190 -2.29 18.15 21.63
C ASP A 190 -1.30 17.00 21.81
N MET A 191 -1.45 16.19 22.87
CA MET A 191 -0.62 15.01 23.10
C MET A 191 -0.83 13.97 21.98
N ILE A 192 -2.08 13.66 21.64
CA ILE A 192 -2.42 12.70 20.57
C ILE A 192 -1.89 13.19 19.21
N ALA A 193 -2.09 14.46 18.89
CA ALA A 193 -1.65 15.04 17.62
C ALA A 193 -0.12 15.02 17.44
N LYS A 194 0.64 15.13 18.52
CA LYS A 194 2.11 15.08 18.51
C LYS A 194 2.68 13.67 18.67
N ALA A 195 1.85 12.69 19.04
CA ALA A 195 2.29 11.34 19.30
C ALA A 195 2.84 10.64 18.03
N ASP A 196 4.01 10.04 18.17
CA ASP A 196 4.58 9.10 17.21
C ASP A 196 4.51 7.65 17.72
N THR A 197 3.98 7.46 18.92
CA THR A 197 3.93 6.21 19.67
C THR A 197 2.76 6.24 20.65
N PHE A 198 2.01 5.15 20.69
CA PHE A 198 1.06 4.85 21.77
C PHE A 198 0.97 3.33 21.96
N PHE A 199 0.32 2.91 23.06
CA PHE A 199 0.02 1.50 23.29
C PHE A 199 -1.49 1.31 23.37
N VAL A 200 -1.94 0.13 22.91
CA VAL A 200 -3.35 -0.24 22.90
C VAL A 200 -3.54 -1.60 23.54
N ALA A 201 -4.48 -1.67 24.49
CA ALA A 201 -4.97 -2.91 25.08
C ALA A 201 -6.33 -3.28 24.47
N THR A 202 -6.52 -4.56 24.23
CA THR A 202 -7.78 -5.18 23.77
C THR A 202 -7.93 -6.53 24.41
N PHE A 203 -9.14 -7.09 24.42
CA PHE A 203 -9.36 -8.41 25.00
C PHE A 203 -10.40 -9.22 24.24
N VAL A 204 -10.38 -10.52 24.46
CA VAL A 204 -11.38 -11.46 24.01
C VAL A 204 -11.73 -12.42 25.12
N ASP A 205 -12.97 -12.84 25.21
CA ASP A 205 -13.42 -13.91 26.10
C ASP A 205 -13.57 -15.18 25.23
N ARG A 206 -12.54 -16.08 25.30
CA ARG A 206 -12.63 -17.38 24.64
C ARG A 206 -13.68 -18.23 25.33
N ASP A 207 -14.57 -18.82 24.57
CA ASP A 207 -15.66 -19.70 25.05
C ASP A 207 -16.50 -19.08 26.18
N GLY A 208 -16.60 -17.75 26.23
CA GLY A 208 -17.34 -17.00 27.23
C GLY A 208 -16.81 -17.09 28.66
N ARG A 209 -15.62 -17.69 28.88
CA ARG A 209 -15.06 -17.90 30.24
C ARG A 209 -13.58 -17.60 30.40
N ASN A 210 -12.79 -17.70 29.32
CA ASN A 210 -11.35 -17.53 29.37
C ASN A 210 -10.96 -16.19 28.76
N ARG A 211 -10.90 -15.14 29.59
CA ARG A 211 -10.44 -13.81 29.16
C ARG A 211 -8.95 -13.85 28.81
N GLU A 212 -8.63 -13.32 27.62
CA GLU A 212 -7.28 -13.05 27.18
C GLU A 212 -7.15 -11.56 26.87
N VAL A 213 -6.11 -10.93 27.40
CA VAL A 213 -5.83 -9.49 27.21
C VAL A 213 -4.53 -9.35 26.44
N ASP A 214 -4.55 -8.51 25.41
CA ASP A 214 -3.39 -8.18 24.61
C ASP A 214 -3.00 -6.72 24.78
N VAL A 215 -1.69 -6.43 24.71
CA VAL A 215 -1.16 -5.08 24.58
C VAL A 215 -0.27 -4.99 23.37
N SER A 216 -0.48 -3.97 22.55
CA SER A 216 0.31 -3.70 21.35
C SER A 216 0.89 -2.30 21.37
N HIS A 217 2.10 -2.16 20.86
CA HIS A 217 2.69 -0.87 20.49
C HIS A 217 2.21 -0.47 19.11
N ARG A 218 1.84 0.79 18.93
CA ARG A 218 1.51 1.42 17.67
C ARG A 218 2.42 2.64 17.47
N GLY A 219 2.94 2.80 16.26
CA GLY A 219 3.81 3.92 15.95
C GLY A 219 3.67 4.37 14.51
N GLY A 220 3.96 5.65 14.28
CA GLY A 220 3.88 6.32 12.97
C GLY A 220 4.63 7.63 12.98
N LYS A 221 4.44 8.45 11.95
CA LYS A 221 4.86 9.85 11.99
C LYS A 221 3.96 10.63 12.95
N PRO A 222 4.44 11.69 13.61
CA PRO A 222 3.56 12.58 14.36
C PRO A 222 2.36 13.02 13.51
N GLY A 223 1.16 12.98 14.10
CA GLY A 223 -0.08 13.25 13.36
C GLY A 223 -0.68 12.03 12.62
N PHE A 224 -0.16 10.81 12.85
CA PHE A 224 -0.76 9.61 12.24
C PHE A 224 -2.09 9.21 12.90
N VAL A 225 -2.38 9.68 14.10
CA VAL A 225 -3.68 9.55 14.76
C VAL A 225 -4.49 10.82 14.48
N ARG A 226 -5.61 10.70 13.77
CA ARG A 226 -6.53 11.81 13.53
C ARG A 226 -7.60 11.84 14.63
N ILE A 227 -7.89 13.03 15.12
CA ILE A 227 -9.02 13.28 16.01
C ILE A 227 -10.11 13.95 15.18
N ASP A 228 -11.22 13.26 15.00
CA ASP A 228 -12.38 13.76 14.28
C ASP A 228 -13.15 14.80 15.11
N SER A 229 -14.10 15.51 14.50
CA SER A 229 -14.83 16.62 15.15
C SER A 229 -15.63 16.21 16.39
N ASP A 230 -16.09 14.96 16.41
CA ASP A 230 -16.84 14.35 17.52
C ASP A 230 -15.92 13.74 18.61
N GLY A 231 -14.61 13.86 18.48
CA GLY A 231 -13.64 13.27 19.40
C GLY A 231 -13.22 11.85 19.08
N THR A 232 -13.76 11.24 18.03
CA THR A 232 -13.36 9.91 17.55
C THR A 232 -11.91 9.94 17.09
N LEU A 233 -11.15 8.89 17.44
CA LEU A 233 -9.78 8.69 16.95
C LEU A 233 -9.80 7.79 15.73
N THR A 234 -9.31 8.25 14.58
CA THR A 234 -9.12 7.44 13.37
C THR A 234 -7.64 7.15 13.18
N ILE A 235 -7.29 5.87 13.14
CA ILE A 235 -5.92 5.37 13.26
C ILE A 235 -5.62 4.42 12.09
N PRO A 236 -4.52 4.62 11.34
CA PRO A 236 -4.10 3.67 10.31
C PRO A 236 -3.49 2.40 10.93
N ASP A 237 -3.80 1.25 10.35
CA ASP A 237 -3.12 0.00 10.62
C ASP A 237 -2.13 -0.29 9.50
N PHE A 238 -0.85 -0.35 9.85
CA PHE A 238 0.26 -0.57 8.93
C PHE A 238 0.65 -2.04 8.86
N ALA A 239 1.36 -2.43 7.79
CA ALA A 239 1.87 -3.78 7.63
C ALA A 239 2.72 -4.21 8.84
N GLY A 240 2.37 -5.35 9.45
CA GLY A 240 2.98 -5.86 10.67
C GLY A 240 3.35 -7.34 10.60
N ASN A 241 3.19 -8.06 11.71
CA ASN A 241 3.48 -9.49 11.81
C ASN A 241 2.33 -10.40 11.34
N LEU A 242 1.21 -9.84 10.92
CA LEU A 242 0.01 -10.56 10.44
C LEU A 242 -0.70 -11.42 11.51
N PHE A 243 -0.36 -11.27 12.77
CA PHE A 243 -1.03 -11.98 13.87
C PHE A 243 -2.41 -11.41 14.15
N PHE A 244 -2.58 -10.10 13.96
CA PHE A 244 -3.83 -9.36 14.14
C PHE A 244 -4.40 -9.34 15.56
N ASN A 245 -3.60 -9.61 16.60
CA ASN A 245 -4.09 -9.66 17.98
C ASN A 245 -5.04 -8.50 18.34
N THR A 246 -4.62 -7.22 18.14
CA THR A 246 -5.48 -6.05 18.43
C THR A 246 -6.75 -6.03 17.58
N LEU A 247 -6.63 -6.22 16.26
CA LEU A 247 -7.78 -6.11 15.35
C LEU A 247 -8.69 -7.34 15.44
N GLY A 248 -8.13 -8.53 15.65
CA GLY A 248 -8.88 -9.75 15.90
C GLY A 248 -9.72 -9.64 17.18
N ASN A 249 -9.13 -9.08 18.25
CA ASN A 249 -9.86 -8.81 19.48
C ASN A 249 -10.99 -7.79 19.26
N ILE A 250 -10.73 -6.66 18.56
CA ILE A 250 -11.76 -5.65 18.24
C ILE A 250 -12.88 -6.26 17.40
N LEU A 251 -12.57 -7.16 16.48
CA LEU A 251 -13.59 -7.83 15.68
C LEU A 251 -14.52 -8.71 16.50
N SER A 252 -13.99 -9.34 17.54
CA SER A 252 -14.73 -10.22 18.46
C SER A 252 -15.38 -9.45 19.60
N ASN A 253 -14.71 -8.43 20.10
CA ASN A 253 -15.13 -7.56 21.21
C ASN A 253 -14.73 -6.12 20.91
N PRO A 254 -15.66 -5.26 20.49
CA PRO A 254 -15.37 -3.93 19.95
C PRO A 254 -14.99 -2.91 21.03
N LYS A 255 -13.99 -3.20 21.85
CA LYS A 255 -13.46 -2.33 22.90
C LYS A 255 -11.95 -2.17 22.80
N ALA A 256 -11.45 -0.96 23.10
CA ALA A 256 -10.03 -0.67 23.13
C ALA A 256 -9.69 0.32 24.23
N GLY A 257 -8.56 0.07 24.91
CA GLY A 257 -7.95 0.99 25.87
C GLY A 257 -6.62 1.48 25.33
N LEU A 258 -6.43 2.81 25.26
CA LEU A 258 -5.21 3.40 24.73
C LEU A 258 -4.44 4.15 25.81
N VAL A 259 -3.12 4.15 25.70
CA VAL A 259 -2.26 5.00 26.54
C VAL A 259 -1.25 5.74 25.68
N PHE A 260 -1.23 7.06 25.83
CA PHE A 260 -0.25 7.98 25.28
C PHE A 260 0.61 8.52 26.40
N THR A 261 1.84 8.90 26.10
CA THR A 261 2.72 9.56 27.07
C THR A 261 3.48 10.71 26.41
N ASP A 262 3.63 11.78 27.14
CA ASP A 262 4.64 12.78 26.83
C ASP A 262 5.98 12.29 27.37
N PHE A 263 6.87 11.94 26.45
CA PHE A 263 8.19 11.41 26.77
C PHE A 263 9.10 12.42 27.49
N ALA A 264 8.82 13.72 27.39
CA ALA A 264 9.60 14.78 28.05
C ALA A 264 9.12 15.08 29.46
N THR A 265 7.80 15.06 29.71
CA THR A 265 7.21 15.42 31.04
C THR A 265 6.85 14.19 31.88
N GLY A 266 6.67 13.02 31.23
CA GLY A 266 6.15 11.80 31.86
C GLY A 266 4.66 11.85 32.19
N ASP A 267 3.93 12.79 31.59
CA ASP A 267 2.48 12.81 31.66
C ASP A 267 1.92 11.60 30.89
N VAL A 268 0.80 11.08 31.39
CA VAL A 268 0.13 9.93 30.81
C VAL A 268 -1.32 10.28 30.54
N LEU A 269 -1.75 10.00 29.32
CA LEU A 269 -3.15 10.07 28.89
C LEU A 269 -3.64 8.65 28.64
N GLN A 270 -4.67 8.25 29.36
CA GLN A 270 -5.33 6.94 29.17
C GLN A 270 -6.77 7.16 28.71
N LEU A 271 -7.23 6.36 27.79
CA LEU A 271 -8.61 6.36 27.35
C LEU A 271 -9.12 4.94 27.12
N THR A 272 -10.40 4.74 27.41
CA THR A 272 -11.12 3.51 27.09
C THR A 272 -12.37 3.86 26.31
N GLY A 273 -12.78 2.99 25.41
CA GLY A 273 -13.96 3.21 24.57
C GLY A 273 -14.25 2.07 23.62
N ASP A 274 -15.27 2.28 22.81
CA ASP A 274 -15.64 1.34 21.77
C ASP A 274 -14.73 1.49 20.56
N ALA A 275 -14.61 0.44 19.74
CA ALA A 275 -13.72 0.43 18.60
C ALA A 275 -14.34 -0.29 17.39
N GLU A 276 -13.99 0.14 16.19
CA GLU A 276 -14.41 -0.49 14.94
C GLU A 276 -13.26 -0.57 13.93
N ILE A 277 -13.38 -1.46 12.93
CA ILE A 277 -12.40 -1.65 11.87
C ILE A 277 -13.01 -1.24 10.54
N ILE A 278 -12.25 -0.45 9.76
CA ILE A 278 -12.58 -0.01 8.40
C ILE A 278 -11.59 -0.68 7.45
N THR A 279 -12.05 -1.67 6.68
CA THR A 279 -11.19 -2.45 5.80
C THR A 279 -11.00 -1.82 4.42
N GLU A 280 -11.96 -1.02 3.96
CA GLU A 280 -12.01 -0.45 2.62
C GLU A 280 -12.57 0.97 2.66
N GLY A 281 -12.27 1.74 1.64
CA GLY A 281 -12.86 3.05 1.45
C GLY A 281 -11.86 4.14 1.06
N PRO A 282 -12.38 5.30 0.66
CA PRO A 282 -11.54 6.38 0.12
C PRO A 282 -10.42 6.84 1.05
N GLU A 283 -10.63 6.82 2.36
CA GLU A 283 -9.64 7.22 3.36
C GLU A 283 -8.53 6.18 3.51
N VAL A 284 -8.86 4.87 3.43
CA VAL A 284 -7.88 3.77 3.43
C VAL A 284 -6.95 3.93 2.23
N ASP A 285 -7.52 4.09 1.02
CA ASP A 285 -6.75 4.24 -0.22
C ASP A 285 -5.90 5.52 -0.25
N ALA A 286 -6.35 6.59 0.42
CA ALA A 286 -5.65 7.86 0.42
C ALA A 286 -4.47 7.89 1.40
N PHE A 287 -4.52 7.12 2.48
CA PHE A 287 -3.47 7.12 3.50
C PHE A 287 -2.33 6.17 3.09
N LEU A 288 -1.19 6.73 2.70
CA LEU A 288 -0.06 5.95 2.23
C LEU A 288 0.44 4.95 3.28
N GLY A 289 0.51 3.67 2.88
CA GLY A 289 1.01 2.58 3.71
C GLY A 289 -0.03 1.97 4.66
N ALA A 290 -1.24 2.52 4.77
CA ALA A 290 -2.32 1.90 5.53
C ALA A 290 -2.88 0.68 4.78
N GLU A 291 -3.02 -0.43 5.50
CA GLU A 291 -3.71 -1.64 5.03
C GLU A 291 -5.23 -1.52 5.26
N ARG A 292 -5.59 -0.83 6.30
CA ARG A 292 -6.94 -0.52 6.81
C ARG A 292 -6.87 0.61 7.80
N LEU A 293 -8.04 1.08 8.25
CA LEU A 293 -8.17 2.01 9.38
C LEU A 293 -8.94 1.33 10.50
N TRP A 294 -8.80 1.85 11.70
CA TRP A 294 -9.66 1.52 12.80
C TRP A 294 -9.97 2.77 13.61
N ARG A 295 -11.12 2.80 14.27
CA ARG A 295 -11.60 3.94 15.06
C ARG A 295 -11.75 3.57 16.51
N VAL A 296 -11.58 4.56 17.38
CA VAL A 296 -11.89 4.45 18.80
C VAL A 296 -12.80 5.61 19.17
N PHE A 297 -13.88 5.30 19.85
CA PHE A 297 -14.86 6.22 20.38
C PHE A 297 -14.63 6.34 21.90
N PRO A 298 -13.87 7.34 22.39
CA PRO A 298 -13.55 7.45 23.80
C PRO A 298 -14.81 7.65 24.66
N ARG A 299 -14.95 6.85 25.73
CA ARG A 299 -16.01 6.97 26.73
C ARG A 299 -15.50 7.56 28.04
N LYS A 300 -14.26 7.21 28.40
CA LYS A 300 -13.56 7.77 29.57
C LYS A 300 -12.14 8.18 29.16
N VAL A 301 -11.72 9.31 29.64
CA VAL A 301 -10.40 9.90 29.41
C VAL A 301 -9.79 10.25 30.76
N VAL A 302 -8.59 9.77 31.04
CA VAL A 302 -7.88 10.00 32.30
C VAL A 302 -6.53 10.64 32.01
N TRP A 303 -6.30 11.83 32.57
CA TRP A 303 -5.00 12.48 32.53
C TRP A 303 -4.28 12.32 33.86
N ARG A 304 -3.04 11.89 33.82
CA ARG A 304 -2.18 11.72 34.99
C ARG A 304 -0.88 12.50 34.76
N ALA A 305 -0.78 13.66 35.43
CA ALA A 305 0.38 14.53 35.30
C ALA A 305 1.62 13.91 35.98
N SER A 306 2.76 13.94 35.31
CA SER A 306 4.05 13.39 35.76
C SER A 306 3.96 11.99 36.36
N ALA A 307 3.06 11.17 35.82
CA ALA A 307 2.80 9.82 36.34
C ALA A 307 3.99 8.86 36.18
N LEU A 308 4.87 9.11 35.20
CA LEU A 308 6.06 8.28 34.98
C LEU A 308 7.31 8.94 35.58
N PRO A 309 8.08 8.20 36.41
CA PRO A 309 9.34 8.68 36.98
C PRO A 309 10.52 8.60 36.00
N ILE A 310 10.26 8.52 34.73
CA ILE A 310 11.21 8.32 33.64
C ILE A 310 10.94 9.32 32.51
N ARG A 311 11.97 9.81 31.88
CA ARG A 311 11.93 10.69 30.71
C ARG A 311 12.72 10.08 29.59
N TRP A 312 12.32 10.36 28.33
CA TRP A 312 13.01 9.85 27.16
C TRP A 312 13.38 11.00 26.23
N ARG A 313 14.53 10.84 25.60
CA ARG A 313 15.01 11.72 24.55
C ARG A 313 15.13 10.95 23.25
N ALA A 314 14.46 11.39 22.21
CA ALA A 314 14.61 10.83 20.88
C ALA A 314 16.00 11.15 20.31
N HIS A 315 16.63 10.21 19.62
CA HIS A 315 17.83 10.47 18.85
C HIS A 315 17.49 11.30 17.61
N GLU A 316 18.43 12.08 17.12
CA GLU A 316 18.37 12.65 15.78
C GLU A 316 18.34 11.48 14.78
N ASP A 317 17.57 11.60 13.69
CA ASP A 317 17.40 10.55 12.66
C ASP A 317 16.91 9.17 13.18
N SER A 318 16.25 9.15 14.32
CA SER A 318 15.77 7.93 14.99
C SER A 318 14.43 7.39 14.52
N ILE A 319 13.83 8.01 13.52
CA ILE A 319 12.55 7.54 12.94
C ILE A 319 12.75 6.13 12.36
N SER A 320 11.80 5.25 12.62
CA SER A 320 11.85 3.90 12.04
C SER A 320 11.83 3.97 10.51
N PRO A 321 12.69 3.21 9.80
CA PRO A 321 12.61 3.13 8.34
C PRO A 321 11.22 2.79 7.82
N ASN A 322 10.48 1.94 8.55
CA ASN A 322 9.09 1.63 8.19
C ASN A 322 8.15 2.83 8.37
N SER A 323 8.34 3.68 9.38
CA SER A 323 7.55 4.92 9.54
C SER A 323 7.82 5.93 8.42
N LEU A 324 9.02 5.93 7.83
CA LEU A 324 9.32 6.78 6.66
C LEU A 324 8.51 6.37 5.41
N LEU A 325 8.10 5.10 5.34
CA LEU A 325 7.28 4.57 4.24
C LEU A 325 5.77 4.81 4.44
N THR A 326 5.36 5.50 5.50
CA THR A 326 3.95 5.82 5.78
C THR A 326 3.65 7.28 5.47
N GLY A 327 2.38 7.58 5.18
CA GLY A 327 1.86 8.93 5.01
C GLY A 327 1.44 9.59 6.32
N ASP A 328 0.70 10.67 6.16
CA ASP A 328 0.02 11.42 7.20
C ASP A 328 -1.38 11.85 6.72
N TRP A 329 -2.22 12.32 7.63
CA TRP A 329 -3.60 12.72 7.34
C TRP A 329 -3.69 13.98 6.46
N GLU A 330 -2.69 14.85 6.50
CA GLU A 330 -2.67 16.03 5.64
C GLU A 330 -2.49 15.63 4.16
N SER A 331 -1.56 14.72 3.89
CA SER A 331 -1.38 14.14 2.55
C SER A 331 -2.61 13.35 2.10
N ALA A 332 -3.22 12.56 2.99
CA ALA A 332 -4.44 11.83 2.69
C ALA A 332 -5.60 12.78 2.33
N LYS A 333 -5.78 13.86 3.07
CA LYS A 333 -6.78 14.91 2.80
C LYS A 333 -6.58 15.55 1.45
N ARG A 334 -5.34 15.89 1.09
CA ARG A 334 -5.02 16.44 -0.23
C ARG A 334 -5.38 15.47 -1.36
N LYS A 335 -5.08 14.16 -1.19
CA LYS A 335 -5.47 13.11 -2.16
C LYS A 335 -6.99 12.96 -2.29
N LEU A 336 -7.71 13.00 -1.19
CA LEU A 336 -9.19 12.96 -1.18
C LEU A 336 -9.80 14.18 -1.89
N SER A 337 -9.23 15.37 -1.68
CA SER A 337 -9.65 16.59 -2.37
C SER A 337 -9.41 16.50 -3.88
N ALA A 338 -8.29 15.93 -4.31
CA ALA A 338 -7.97 15.70 -5.71
C ALA A 338 -8.99 14.80 -6.43
N ARG A 339 -9.56 13.80 -5.73
CA ARG A 339 -10.59 12.90 -6.30
C ARG A 339 -11.82 13.64 -6.85
N LYS A 340 -12.18 14.79 -6.25
CA LYS A 340 -13.33 15.62 -6.71
C LYS A 340 -13.09 16.22 -8.11
N ALA A 341 -11.83 16.39 -8.51
CA ALA A 341 -11.42 16.94 -9.80
C ALA A 341 -10.88 15.86 -10.76
N ALA A 342 -11.17 14.56 -10.52
CA ALA A 342 -10.61 13.45 -11.30
C ALA A 342 -10.89 13.54 -12.82
N HIS A 343 -12.01 14.13 -13.22
CA HIS A 343 -12.40 14.28 -14.63
C HIS A 343 -11.95 15.60 -15.26
N ALA A 344 -11.37 16.51 -14.48
CA ALA A 344 -10.95 17.82 -14.98
C ALA A 344 -9.47 17.80 -15.42
N TRP A 345 -9.14 18.72 -16.33
CA TRP A 345 -7.77 19.09 -16.59
C TRP A 345 -7.25 19.94 -15.43
N ARG A 346 -6.18 19.48 -14.77
CA ARG A 346 -5.55 20.14 -13.63
C ARG A 346 -4.18 20.65 -14.03
N SER A 347 -3.81 21.81 -13.52
CA SER A 347 -2.48 22.37 -13.72
C SER A 347 -1.46 21.70 -12.81
N PHE A 348 -0.33 21.31 -13.40
CA PHE A 348 0.82 20.72 -12.70
C PHE A 348 2.07 21.55 -12.99
N ARG A 349 2.84 21.83 -11.96
CA ARG A 349 4.13 22.51 -12.04
C ARG A 349 5.24 21.50 -12.21
N ILE A 350 6.17 21.80 -13.11
CA ILE A 350 7.42 21.04 -13.26
C ILE A 350 8.36 21.44 -12.12
N THR A 351 8.60 20.53 -11.19
CA THR A 351 9.47 20.78 -10.02
C THR A 351 10.90 20.33 -10.25
N ARG A 352 11.11 19.37 -11.14
CA ARG A 352 12.42 18.86 -11.50
C ARG A 352 12.43 18.31 -12.92
N ILE A 353 13.54 18.48 -13.63
CA ILE A 353 13.80 17.86 -14.92
C ILE A 353 15.11 17.08 -14.78
N THR A 354 15.06 15.76 -15.07
CA THR A 354 16.23 14.88 -15.05
C THR A 354 16.53 14.42 -16.48
N ARG A 355 17.79 14.53 -16.91
CA ARG A 355 18.23 13.96 -18.18
C ARG A 355 18.63 12.51 -17.93
N GLU A 356 17.84 11.56 -18.42
CA GLU A 356 18.10 10.14 -18.28
C GLU A 356 19.17 9.67 -19.28
N ASN A 357 19.10 10.15 -20.52
CA ASN A 357 20.12 9.98 -21.55
C ASN A 357 20.03 11.14 -22.58
N HIS A 358 20.66 10.98 -23.74
CA HIS A 358 20.68 12.04 -24.77
C HIS A 358 19.31 12.24 -25.47
N LEU A 359 18.40 11.24 -25.41
CA LEU A 359 17.06 11.27 -26.03
C LEU A 359 15.93 11.39 -25.00
N ILE A 360 16.15 11.07 -23.74
CA ILE A 360 15.08 10.93 -22.74
C ILE A 360 15.29 11.92 -21.60
N LYS A 361 14.22 12.69 -21.30
CA LYS A 361 14.11 13.53 -20.10
C LYS A 361 12.93 13.08 -19.25
N SER A 362 13.13 13.08 -17.95
CA SER A 362 12.07 12.88 -16.94
C SER A 362 11.62 14.21 -16.37
N PHE A 363 10.32 14.44 -16.34
CA PHE A 363 9.67 15.62 -15.79
C PHE A 363 8.90 15.23 -14.54
N HIS A 364 9.25 15.82 -13.40
CA HIS A 364 8.54 15.66 -12.15
C HIS A 364 7.48 16.72 -12.02
N LEU A 365 6.25 16.30 -11.78
CA LEU A 365 5.05 17.12 -11.84
C LEU A 365 4.34 17.10 -10.50
N GLU A 366 4.15 18.27 -9.90
CA GLU A 366 3.36 18.43 -8.68
C GLU A 366 2.14 19.31 -8.96
N PRO A 367 0.99 19.04 -8.30
CA PRO A 367 -0.21 19.82 -8.49
C PRO A 367 0.02 21.29 -8.14
N ALA A 368 -0.37 22.22 -9.05
CA ALA A 368 -0.28 23.65 -8.80
C ALA A 368 -1.42 24.17 -7.90
N ASP A 369 -2.48 23.39 -7.72
CA ASP A 369 -3.69 23.73 -6.94
C ASP A 369 -3.59 23.33 -5.45
N GLN A 370 -2.41 22.96 -4.97
CA GLN A 370 -2.13 22.51 -3.60
C GLN A 370 -2.90 21.23 -3.16
N ASN A 371 -3.71 20.61 -4.01
CA ASN A 371 -4.27 19.30 -3.78
C ASN A 371 -3.22 18.20 -4.01
N GLY A 372 -3.51 16.96 -3.57
CA GLY A 372 -2.64 15.82 -3.85
C GLY A 372 -2.72 15.36 -5.32
N ILE A 373 -1.85 14.42 -5.66
CA ILE A 373 -2.00 13.63 -6.88
C ILE A 373 -3.12 12.59 -6.70
N LEU A 374 -3.72 12.16 -7.81
CA LEU A 374 -4.61 11.02 -7.79
C LEU A 374 -3.79 9.74 -7.71
N SER A 375 -4.28 8.78 -6.92
CA SER A 375 -3.67 7.43 -6.87
C SER A 375 -3.73 6.79 -8.25
N PHE A 376 -2.71 6.01 -8.58
CA PHE A 376 -2.61 5.29 -9.85
C PHE A 376 -2.00 3.89 -9.61
N GLN A 377 -2.09 3.04 -10.61
CA GLN A 377 -1.43 1.73 -10.60
C GLN A 377 -0.11 1.81 -11.38
N PRO A 378 0.96 1.13 -10.93
CA PRO A 378 2.23 1.08 -11.67
C PRO A 378 2.02 0.57 -13.10
N GLY A 379 2.50 1.32 -14.08
CA GLY A 379 2.32 1.02 -15.49
C GLY A 379 1.26 1.89 -16.17
N GLN A 380 0.38 2.55 -15.42
CA GLN A 380 -0.59 3.51 -16.00
C GLN A 380 0.10 4.73 -16.61
N HIS A 381 -0.60 5.39 -17.53
CA HIS A 381 -0.15 6.60 -18.20
C HIS A 381 -0.94 7.84 -17.77
N LEU A 382 -0.31 9.00 -17.94
CA LEU A 382 -0.86 10.32 -17.65
C LEU A 382 -1.20 11.03 -18.96
N PRO A 383 -2.47 11.34 -19.23
CA PRO A 383 -2.83 12.24 -20.31
C PRO A 383 -2.40 13.66 -19.94
N ILE A 384 -1.60 14.28 -20.80
CA ILE A 384 -1.21 15.69 -20.68
C ILE A 384 -1.69 16.48 -21.90
N ARG A 385 -1.91 17.78 -21.73
CA ARG A 385 -2.10 18.71 -22.85
C ARG A 385 -1.19 19.93 -22.70
N VAL A 386 -0.66 20.38 -23.82
CA VAL A 386 0.24 21.54 -23.90
C VAL A 386 -0.08 22.37 -25.12
N MET A 387 0.05 23.71 -24.99
CA MET A 387 0.02 24.62 -26.13
C MET A 387 1.38 24.57 -26.83
N VAL A 388 1.38 24.30 -28.12
CA VAL A 388 2.59 24.27 -28.95
C VAL A 388 2.51 25.38 -29.99
N ALA A 389 3.58 26.09 -30.18
CA ALA A 389 3.63 27.17 -31.18
C ALA A 389 3.20 26.69 -32.58
N GLY A 390 2.35 27.45 -33.24
CA GLY A 390 1.77 27.08 -34.54
C GLY A 390 0.53 26.21 -34.50
N HIS A 391 -0.01 25.92 -33.30
CA HIS A 391 -1.27 25.20 -33.12
C HIS A 391 -2.27 26.10 -32.36
N ASP A 392 -3.51 26.19 -32.86
CA ASP A 392 -4.58 27.00 -32.26
C ASP A 392 -5.23 26.32 -31.05
N LYS A 393 -5.03 25.00 -30.87
CA LYS A 393 -5.58 24.21 -29.80
C LYS A 393 -4.47 23.43 -29.08
N PRO A 394 -4.64 23.16 -27.77
CA PRO A 394 -3.69 22.31 -27.04
C PRO A 394 -3.57 20.91 -27.65
N LEU A 395 -2.36 20.41 -27.75
CA LEU A 395 -2.09 19.04 -28.19
C LEU A 395 -2.10 18.11 -27.00
N ILE A 396 -2.83 17.00 -27.10
CA ILE A 396 -2.94 15.96 -26.06
C ILE A 396 -2.00 14.81 -26.40
N ARG A 397 -1.22 14.35 -25.40
CA ARG A 397 -0.41 13.13 -25.48
C ARG A 397 -0.48 12.38 -24.15
N THR A 398 -0.35 11.06 -24.23
CA THR A 398 -0.23 10.20 -23.05
C THR A 398 1.20 9.76 -22.86
N TYR A 399 1.70 9.84 -21.63
CA TYR A 399 3.02 9.34 -21.25
C TYR A 399 2.89 8.43 -20.05
N THR A 400 3.52 7.27 -20.11
CA THR A 400 3.52 6.32 -19.00
C THR A 400 4.17 6.96 -17.76
N LEU A 401 3.55 6.77 -16.61
CA LEU A 401 4.10 7.21 -15.33
C LEU A 401 5.30 6.34 -14.98
N SER A 402 6.44 6.98 -14.77
CA SER A 402 7.69 6.33 -14.35
C SER A 402 7.98 6.51 -12.85
N SER A 403 7.11 7.23 -12.10
CA SER A 403 7.04 7.25 -10.64
C SER A 403 6.27 6.05 -10.10
N ALA A 404 6.39 5.77 -8.80
CA ALA A 404 5.54 4.82 -8.10
C ALA A 404 4.33 5.51 -7.46
N PRO A 405 3.24 4.79 -7.16
CA PRO A 405 2.10 5.33 -6.41
C PRO A 405 2.45 5.88 -5.03
N SER A 406 3.56 5.41 -4.45
CA SER A 406 4.12 5.89 -3.18
C SER A 406 4.84 7.24 -3.28
N ASP A 407 5.17 7.69 -4.49
CA ASP A 407 5.78 9.01 -4.69
C ASP A 407 4.68 10.09 -4.63
N ASP A 408 4.94 11.22 -4.02
CA ASP A 408 3.96 12.32 -3.93
C ASP A 408 3.95 13.23 -5.18
N CYS A 409 4.49 12.74 -6.31
CA CYS A 409 4.51 13.44 -7.59
C CYS A 409 4.28 12.47 -8.74
N TYR A 410 3.81 12.99 -9.86
CA TYR A 410 3.89 12.26 -11.12
C TYR A 410 5.26 12.46 -11.76
N ARG A 411 5.82 11.41 -12.35
CA ARG A 411 7.00 11.49 -13.21
C ARG A 411 6.66 10.91 -14.58
N ILE A 412 6.76 11.70 -15.61
CA ILE A 412 6.69 11.25 -17.00
C ILE A 412 8.10 11.30 -17.60
N SER A 413 8.49 10.25 -18.32
CA SER A 413 9.80 10.17 -18.97
C SER A 413 9.60 10.11 -20.46
N VAL A 414 10.07 11.15 -21.15
CA VAL A 414 9.70 11.48 -22.52
C VAL A 414 10.89 11.31 -23.43
N LYS A 415 10.76 10.44 -24.44
CA LYS A 415 11.70 10.35 -25.55
C LYS A 415 11.43 11.45 -26.56
N ARG A 416 12.49 12.10 -27.03
CA ARG A 416 12.43 13.14 -28.03
C ARG A 416 12.16 12.54 -29.42
N GLU A 417 10.93 12.70 -29.93
CA GLU A 417 10.52 11.94 -31.15
C GLU A 417 9.49 12.68 -32.04
N GLY A 418 8.81 13.71 -31.56
CA GLY A 418 7.76 14.42 -32.34
C GLY A 418 7.42 15.77 -31.74
N THR A 419 6.41 16.45 -32.30
CA THR A 419 6.07 17.84 -31.98
C THR A 419 5.95 18.13 -30.49
N VAL A 420 5.12 17.38 -29.75
CA VAL A 420 4.91 17.59 -28.32
C VAL A 420 6.16 17.25 -27.51
N SER A 421 6.82 16.13 -27.80
CA SER A 421 8.04 15.71 -27.07
C SER A 421 9.19 16.71 -27.31
N ASN A 422 9.34 17.26 -28.52
CA ASN A 422 10.30 18.33 -28.79
C ASN A 422 9.97 19.61 -28.01
N HIS A 423 8.70 20.02 -27.94
CA HIS A 423 8.26 21.15 -27.14
C HIS A 423 8.60 20.92 -25.63
N LEU A 424 8.31 19.74 -25.06
CA LEU A 424 8.67 19.42 -23.70
C LEU A 424 10.19 19.50 -23.46
N HIS A 425 10.99 19.01 -24.41
CA HIS A 425 12.46 19.01 -24.29
C HIS A 425 13.09 20.40 -24.46
N ASP A 426 12.61 21.19 -25.39
CA ASP A 426 13.29 22.40 -25.85
C ASP A 426 12.75 23.66 -25.16
N ILE A 427 11.47 23.69 -24.81
CA ILE A 427 10.79 24.88 -24.32
C ILE A 427 10.57 24.84 -22.82
N LEU A 428 10.00 23.72 -22.26
CA LEU A 428 9.62 23.71 -20.88
C LEU A 428 10.82 23.65 -19.92
N ARG A 429 10.71 24.39 -18.82
CA ARG A 429 11.71 24.54 -17.75
C ARG A 429 11.11 24.20 -16.38
N VAL A 430 11.97 24.02 -15.40
CA VAL A 430 11.54 23.94 -13.99
C VAL A 430 10.82 25.24 -13.62
N GLY A 431 9.65 25.10 -13.02
CA GLY A 431 8.73 26.19 -12.66
C GLY A 431 7.56 26.35 -13.63
N ASP A 432 7.69 25.92 -14.88
CA ASP A 432 6.60 25.96 -15.86
C ASP A 432 5.49 25.00 -15.49
N THR A 433 4.31 25.19 -16.09
CA THR A 433 3.14 24.37 -15.86
C THR A 433 2.68 23.69 -17.14
N LEU A 434 2.10 22.51 -16.98
CA LEU A 434 1.31 21.82 -18.00
C LEU A 434 0.02 21.31 -17.37
N GLU A 435 -0.94 20.95 -18.20
CA GLU A 435 -2.17 20.38 -17.70
C GLU A 435 -2.18 18.86 -17.87
N ALA A 436 -2.69 18.17 -16.85
CA ALA A 436 -2.86 16.71 -16.87
C ALA A 436 -4.22 16.30 -16.32
N ARG A 437 -4.69 15.14 -16.74
CA ARG A 437 -5.88 14.47 -16.20
C ARG A 437 -5.50 13.32 -15.26
N ALA A 438 -6.52 12.64 -14.75
CA ALA A 438 -6.34 11.43 -13.99
C ALA A 438 -5.52 10.39 -14.76
N PRO A 439 -4.60 9.67 -14.11
CA PRO A 439 -3.95 8.51 -14.70
C PRO A 439 -4.95 7.48 -15.20
N ALA A 440 -4.62 6.83 -16.31
CA ALA A 440 -5.48 5.87 -16.98
C ALA A 440 -4.65 4.71 -17.58
N GLY A 441 -5.32 3.70 -18.10
CA GLY A 441 -4.71 2.53 -18.73
C GLY A 441 -4.89 1.24 -17.94
N ASP A 442 -4.98 0.13 -18.66
CA ASP A 442 -5.19 -1.21 -18.10
C ASP A 442 -3.87 -2.00 -17.93
N PHE A 443 -2.76 -1.49 -18.46
CA PHE A 443 -1.44 -2.08 -18.27
C PHE A 443 -0.92 -1.74 -16.89
N SER A 444 -1.24 -2.60 -15.92
CA SER A 444 -0.84 -2.38 -14.53
C SER A 444 -0.39 -3.66 -13.86
N GLN A 445 0.51 -3.51 -12.90
CA GLN A 445 0.94 -4.59 -12.03
C GLN A 445 -0.21 -5.07 -11.15
N GLN A 446 -0.47 -6.37 -11.15
CA GLN A 446 -1.40 -6.98 -10.20
C GLN A 446 -0.76 -6.99 -8.80
N THR A 447 -1.32 -6.19 -7.89
CA THR A 447 -0.76 -5.97 -6.54
C THR A 447 -0.82 -7.20 -5.64
N ASN A 448 -1.82 -8.06 -5.80
CA ASN A 448 -2.03 -9.23 -4.93
C ASN A 448 -1.44 -10.55 -5.48
N ALA A 449 -0.77 -10.51 -6.64
CA ALA A 449 -0.20 -11.71 -7.23
C ALA A 449 1.10 -12.11 -6.53
N LYS A 450 1.17 -13.36 -6.09
CA LYS A 450 2.37 -13.94 -5.45
C LYS A 450 3.41 -14.48 -6.44
N ARG A 451 3.02 -14.67 -7.73
CA ARG A 451 3.91 -15.19 -8.76
C ARG A 451 5.08 -14.27 -9.03
N PRO A 452 6.27 -14.81 -9.33
CA PRO A 452 7.38 -14.02 -9.85
C PRO A 452 6.99 -13.23 -11.10
N MET A 453 7.60 -12.07 -11.31
CA MET A 453 7.38 -11.23 -12.48
C MET A 453 8.57 -11.26 -13.42
N VAL A 454 8.29 -11.30 -14.72
CA VAL A 454 9.26 -11.05 -15.77
C VAL A 454 8.89 -9.76 -16.50
N LEU A 455 9.70 -8.73 -16.30
CA LEU A 455 9.55 -7.41 -16.92
C LEU A 455 10.48 -7.34 -18.13
N MET A 456 9.95 -7.05 -19.31
CA MET A 456 10.73 -7.00 -20.56
C MET A 456 10.55 -5.64 -21.23
N ALA A 457 11.64 -4.90 -21.34
CA ALA A 457 11.66 -3.55 -21.86
C ALA A 457 12.56 -3.41 -23.09
N GLY A 458 12.04 -2.80 -24.16
CA GLY A 458 12.82 -2.35 -25.31
C GLY A 458 12.86 -0.82 -25.37
N GLY A 459 14.05 -0.23 -25.19
CA GLY A 459 14.25 1.23 -25.26
C GLY A 459 13.37 1.99 -24.26
N ILE A 460 12.51 2.91 -24.77
CA ILE A 460 11.60 3.73 -23.91
C ILE A 460 10.52 2.89 -23.23
N GLY A 461 10.29 1.65 -23.64
CA GLY A 461 9.42 0.70 -22.92
C GLY A 461 9.86 0.38 -21.51
N ILE A 462 11.01 0.90 -21.06
CA ILE A 462 11.45 0.84 -19.67
C ILE A 462 10.56 1.67 -18.73
N THR A 463 9.80 2.66 -19.23
CA THR A 463 9.04 3.59 -18.38
C THR A 463 7.98 2.93 -17.51
N PRO A 464 7.12 2.00 -17.97
CA PRO A 464 6.24 1.26 -17.08
C PRO A 464 7.01 0.31 -16.15
N MET A 465 8.11 -0.28 -16.62
CA MET A 465 8.88 -1.24 -15.83
C MET A 465 9.55 -0.58 -14.63
N ILE A 466 10.08 0.64 -14.78
CA ILE A 466 10.67 1.38 -13.66
C ILE A 466 9.60 1.76 -12.62
N SER A 467 8.38 2.12 -13.03
CA SER A 467 7.25 2.34 -12.13
C SER A 467 6.92 1.08 -11.33
N MET A 468 6.83 -0.07 -12.00
CA MET A 468 6.56 -1.38 -11.37
C MET A 468 7.68 -1.80 -10.41
N LEU A 469 8.96 -1.60 -10.79
CA LEU A 469 10.10 -1.89 -9.92
C LEU A 469 10.11 -1.03 -8.67
N ARG A 470 9.91 0.28 -8.80
CA ARG A 470 9.84 1.22 -7.66
C ARG A 470 8.75 0.79 -6.69
N HIS A 471 7.56 0.50 -7.23
CA HIS A 471 6.44 0.06 -6.41
C HIS A 471 6.72 -1.29 -5.72
N ALA A 472 7.26 -2.27 -6.43
CA ALA A 472 7.60 -3.57 -5.86
C ALA A 472 8.66 -3.47 -4.74
N VAL A 473 9.65 -2.60 -4.91
CA VAL A 473 10.66 -2.34 -3.86
C VAL A 473 10.02 -1.65 -2.65
N TYR A 474 9.19 -0.63 -2.87
CA TYR A 474 8.45 0.04 -1.81
C TYR A 474 7.59 -0.95 -1.02
N GLU A 475 6.78 -1.76 -1.69
CA GLU A 475 5.95 -2.79 -1.07
C GLU A 475 6.79 -3.86 -0.35
N GLY A 476 7.88 -4.31 -0.96
CA GLY A 476 8.79 -5.27 -0.35
C GLY A 476 9.44 -4.75 0.94
N LEU A 477 9.84 -3.48 0.97
CA LEU A 477 10.38 -2.83 2.17
C LEU A 477 9.31 -2.63 3.25
N ARG A 478 8.09 -2.21 2.85
CA ARG A 478 6.96 -1.92 3.73
C ARG A 478 6.42 -3.20 4.39
N THR A 479 6.20 -4.24 3.57
CA THR A 479 5.62 -5.52 4.02
C THR A 479 6.65 -6.54 4.49
N ARG A 480 7.93 -6.34 4.13
CA ARG A 480 9.03 -7.31 4.28
C ARG A 480 8.86 -8.58 3.44
N GLN A 481 8.04 -8.49 2.42
CA GLN A 481 7.79 -9.57 1.48
C GLN A 481 8.10 -9.05 0.07
N PHE A 482 9.24 -9.45 -0.46
CA PHE A 482 9.65 -9.07 -1.80
C PHE A 482 9.11 -10.08 -2.82
N ARG A 483 8.46 -9.58 -3.86
CA ARG A 483 8.15 -10.37 -5.04
C ARG A 483 9.43 -10.59 -5.83
N THR A 484 9.68 -11.80 -6.31
CA THR A 484 10.83 -12.10 -7.20
C THR A 484 10.57 -11.47 -8.56
N ILE A 485 11.56 -10.72 -9.08
CA ILE A 485 11.44 -10.00 -10.34
C ILE A 485 12.68 -10.25 -11.20
N TRP A 486 12.44 -10.55 -12.48
CA TRP A 486 13.45 -10.57 -13.53
C TRP A 486 13.20 -9.39 -14.47
N LEU A 487 14.17 -8.49 -14.59
CA LEU A 487 14.12 -7.37 -15.53
C LEU A 487 15.04 -7.65 -16.71
N PHE A 488 14.47 -7.85 -17.89
CA PHE A 488 15.19 -7.86 -19.16
C PHE A 488 15.07 -6.47 -19.79
N TYR A 489 16.21 -5.80 -19.94
CA TYR A 489 16.24 -4.44 -20.48
C TYR A 489 17.16 -4.36 -21.70
N ALA A 490 16.56 -4.22 -22.88
CA ALA A 490 17.25 -4.06 -24.14
C ALA A 490 17.37 -2.60 -24.55
N ALA A 491 18.58 -2.20 -24.91
CA ALA A 491 18.91 -0.93 -25.52
C ALA A 491 19.87 -1.14 -26.68
N ARG A 492 20.05 -0.12 -27.52
CA ARG A 492 21.00 -0.20 -28.62
C ARG A 492 22.43 -0.30 -28.07
N ASN A 493 22.82 0.67 -27.24
CA ASN A 493 24.12 0.74 -26.60
C ASN A 493 24.00 1.30 -25.17
N ILE A 494 25.10 1.45 -24.45
CA ILE A 494 25.13 1.95 -23.07
C ILE A 494 24.52 3.37 -22.99
N SER A 495 24.86 4.25 -23.94
CA SER A 495 24.41 5.65 -23.91
C SER A 495 22.91 5.82 -24.18
N ASP A 496 22.24 4.81 -24.71
CA ASP A 496 20.80 4.78 -24.97
C ASP A 496 20.01 4.25 -23.74
N ARG A 497 20.68 3.64 -22.75
CA ARG A 497 19.98 3.18 -21.55
C ARG A 497 19.57 4.36 -20.67
N ALA A 498 18.35 4.26 -20.16
CA ALA A 498 17.80 5.20 -19.18
C ALA A 498 17.69 4.54 -17.80
N PHE A 499 17.71 5.33 -16.74
CA PHE A 499 17.52 4.89 -15.36
C PHE A 499 18.57 3.93 -14.79
N ASP A 500 19.74 3.78 -15.39
CA ASP A 500 20.75 2.83 -14.96
C ASP A 500 21.11 2.96 -13.47
N THR A 501 21.38 4.15 -12.99
CA THR A 501 21.70 4.41 -11.56
C THR A 501 20.52 4.04 -10.66
N GLU A 502 19.31 4.47 -11.04
CA GLU A 502 18.09 4.18 -10.27
C GLU A 502 17.81 2.67 -10.20
N ILE A 503 17.96 1.96 -11.31
CA ILE A 503 17.75 0.50 -11.35
C ILE A 503 18.75 -0.21 -10.44
N VAL A 504 20.02 0.19 -10.44
CA VAL A 504 21.06 -0.39 -9.55
C VAL A 504 20.69 -0.19 -8.08
N GLU A 505 20.21 0.99 -7.70
CA GLU A 505 19.75 1.28 -6.34
C GLU A 505 18.54 0.42 -5.94
N LEU A 506 17.56 0.26 -6.83
CA LEU A 506 16.39 -0.59 -6.61
C LEU A 506 16.76 -2.07 -6.45
N VAL A 507 17.65 -2.58 -7.30
CA VAL A 507 18.17 -3.96 -7.20
C VAL A 507 18.87 -4.19 -5.87
N LYS A 508 19.70 -3.24 -5.44
CA LYS A 508 20.38 -3.30 -4.12
C LYS A 508 19.37 -3.29 -2.97
N ALA A 509 18.36 -2.42 -3.03
CA ALA A 509 17.32 -2.32 -2.00
C ALA A 509 16.45 -3.58 -1.90
N ALA A 510 16.27 -4.30 -3.00
CA ALA A 510 15.49 -5.54 -3.08
C ALA A 510 16.20 -6.77 -2.49
N LYS A 511 17.44 -6.66 -2.02
CA LYS A 511 18.18 -7.72 -1.30
C LYS A 511 18.21 -9.07 -2.04
N GLY A 512 18.45 -9.05 -3.37
CA GLY A 512 18.55 -10.25 -4.20
C GLY A 512 17.23 -10.75 -4.80
N ASN A 513 16.10 -10.11 -4.52
CA ASN A 513 14.81 -10.48 -5.10
C ASN A 513 14.57 -9.90 -6.50
N ILE A 514 15.39 -8.95 -6.94
CA ILE A 514 15.36 -8.42 -8.31
C ILE A 514 16.66 -8.80 -9.01
N ARG A 515 16.52 -9.40 -10.19
CA ARG A 515 17.62 -9.74 -11.10
C ARG A 515 17.45 -8.96 -12.39
N ILE A 516 18.55 -8.38 -12.87
CA ILE A 516 18.58 -7.64 -14.12
C ILE A 516 19.39 -8.40 -15.17
N VAL A 517 18.87 -8.40 -16.40
CA VAL A 517 19.57 -8.88 -17.60
C VAL A 517 19.57 -7.72 -18.60
N ARG A 518 20.73 -7.09 -18.77
CA ARG A 518 20.91 -5.97 -19.70
C ARG A 518 21.35 -6.51 -21.04
N ILE A 519 20.70 -6.07 -22.09
CA ILE A 519 20.94 -6.54 -23.46
C ILE A 519 21.32 -5.34 -24.33
N LEU A 520 22.42 -5.47 -25.09
CA LEU A 520 22.84 -4.46 -26.06
C LEU A 520 22.83 -5.05 -27.47
N SER A 521 22.12 -4.40 -28.40
CA SER A 521 22.14 -4.79 -29.80
C SER A 521 23.39 -4.31 -30.52
N ASP A 522 24.04 -3.27 -30.01
CA ASP A 522 25.29 -2.71 -30.47
C ASP A 522 26.21 -2.52 -29.26
N PRO A 523 26.94 -3.58 -28.84
CA PRO A 523 27.75 -3.57 -27.63
C PRO A 523 29.14 -2.96 -27.79
N ASP A 524 29.39 -2.24 -28.92
CA ASP A 524 30.72 -1.65 -29.17
C ASP A 524 31.14 -0.70 -28.02
N GLY A 525 32.37 -0.89 -27.56
CA GLY A 525 32.92 -0.16 -26.40
C GLY A 525 32.39 -0.62 -25.04
N ALA A 526 31.48 -1.61 -24.95
CA ALA A 526 30.94 -2.14 -23.71
C ALA A 526 31.66 -3.42 -23.25
N THR A 527 31.75 -3.63 -21.94
CA THR A 527 32.39 -4.80 -21.32
C THR A 527 31.34 -5.84 -20.93
N PRO A 528 31.42 -7.09 -21.46
CA PRO A 528 30.53 -8.19 -21.08
C PRO A 528 30.53 -8.45 -19.56
N ARG A 529 29.38 -8.80 -18.99
CA ARG A 529 29.11 -9.08 -17.57
C ARG A 529 29.31 -7.88 -16.61
N LYS A 530 29.84 -6.77 -17.10
CA LYS A 530 29.93 -5.51 -16.39
C LYS A 530 28.86 -4.53 -16.85
N ASP A 531 28.79 -4.30 -18.15
CA ASP A 531 27.90 -3.33 -18.76
C ASP A 531 26.64 -3.99 -19.35
N TYR A 532 26.72 -5.25 -19.74
CA TYR A 532 25.61 -6.05 -20.26
C TYR A 532 25.82 -7.54 -19.99
N GLU A 533 24.73 -8.32 -19.93
CA GLU A 533 24.70 -9.77 -19.75
C GLU A 533 24.56 -10.53 -21.07
N ALA A 534 23.87 -9.95 -22.07
CA ALA A 534 23.69 -10.55 -23.38
C ALA A 534 23.80 -9.53 -24.51
N SER A 535 24.25 -9.94 -25.70
CA SER A 535 24.24 -9.12 -26.92
C SER A 535 23.11 -9.56 -27.85
N GLY A 536 22.59 -8.61 -28.65
CA GLY A 536 21.49 -8.83 -29.58
C GLY A 536 20.16 -8.35 -29.06
N PHE A 537 19.15 -9.21 -29.08
CA PHE A 537 17.76 -8.88 -28.74
C PHE A 537 17.25 -9.81 -27.63
N ILE A 538 16.17 -9.38 -26.96
CA ILE A 538 15.42 -10.29 -26.09
C ILE A 538 14.64 -11.25 -27.00
N ASP A 539 14.91 -12.53 -26.86
CA ASP A 539 14.23 -13.62 -27.59
C ASP A 539 13.90 -14.79 -26.64
N MET A 540 13.25 -15.81 -27.19
CA MET A 540 12.85 -16.98 -26.40
C MET A 540 14.03 -17.85 -25.97
N ASP A 541 15.13 -17.85 -26.67
CA ASP A 541 16.31 -18.64 -26.32
C ASP A 541 17.02 -17.99 -25.12
N LEU A 542 17.14 -16.68 -25.10
CA LEU A 542 17.63 -15.94 -23.91
C LEU A 542 16.74 -16.18 -22.70
N LEU A 543 15.40 -16.12 -22.85
CA LEU A 543 14.49 -16.38 -21.74
C LEU A 543 14.66 -17.78 -21.17
N ARG A 544 14.75 -18.80 -22.04
CA ARG A 544 14.99 -20.19 -21.64
C ARG A 544 16.34 -20.41 -20.96
N ALA A 545 17.38 -19.68 -21.38
CA ALA A 545 18.70 -19.77 -20.79
C ALA A 545 18.80 -19.12 -19.38
N VAL A 546 17.97 -18.15 -19.10
CA VAL A 546 18.08 -17.29 -17.90
C VAL A 546 17.01 -17.58 -16.85
N LEU A 547 15.76 -17.79 -17.25
CA LEU A 547 14.66 -18.00 -16.33
C LEU A 547 14.68 -19.40 -15.72
N PRO A 548 14.54 -19.56 -14.40
CA PRO A 548 14.32 -20.86 -13.79
C PRO A 548 12.97 -21.44 -14.21
N PHE A 549 12.78 -22.73 -13.97
CA PHE A 549 11.48 -23.36 -14.13
C PHE A 549 10.55 -22.91 -12.98
N ASP A 550 9.65 -21.97 -13.30
CA ASP A 550 8.72 -21.37 -12.32
C ASP A 550 7.47 -20.84 -13.06
N ASP A 551 6.48 -20.35 -12.29
CA ASP A 551 5.19 -19.87 -12.77
C ASP A 551 5.15 -18.34 -12.78
N PHE A 552 5.43 -17.70 -13.93
CA PHE A 552 5.63 -16.25 -14.06
C PHE A 552 4.42 -15.50 -14.58
N ASP A 553 4.30 -14.22 -14.20
CA ASP A 553 3.54 -13.19 -14.90
C ASP A 553 4.50 -12.35 -15.77
N PHE A 554 4.17 -12.16 -17.05
CA PHE A 554 5.01 -11.48 -18.02
C PHE A 554 4.48 -10.10 -18.37
N TYR A 555 5.36 -9.09 -18.39
CA TYR A 555 5.03 -7.72 -18.73
C TYR A 555 5.94 -7.23 -19.84
N LEU A 556 5.36 -6.83 -20.98
CA LEU A 556 6.05 -6.48 -22.21
C LEU A 556 5.81 -5.02 -22.58
N CYS A 557 6.87 -4.27 -22.85
CA CYS A 557 6.75 -2.95 -23.45
C CYS A 557 7.97 -2.61 -24.31
N GLY A 558 7.73 -2.23 -25.56
CA GLY A 558 8.79 -1.90 -26.50
C GLY A 558 8.32 -1.88 -27.95
N PRO A 559 9.24 -2.01 -28.92
CA PRO A 559 8.90 -2.02 -30.34
C PRO A 559 7.91 -3.15 -30.70
N PRO A 560 6.94 -2.92 -31.62
CA PRO A 560 5.91 -3.90 -31.94
C PRO A 560 6.45 -5.28 -32.38
N PRO A 561 7.48 -5.40 -33.22
CA PRO A 561 8.02 -6.73 -33.61
C PRO A 561 8.59 -7.51 -32.42
N PHE A 562 9.27 -6.82 -31.49
CA PHE A 562 9.77 -7.43 -30.25
C PHE A 562 8.62 -7.99 -29.41
N MET A 563 7.61 -7.16 -29.15
CA MET A 563 6.48 -7.59 -28.32
C MET A 563 5.71 -8.76 -28.94
N GLN A 564 5.45 -8.73 -30.27
CA GLN A 564 4.75 -9.81 -30.94
C GLN A 564 5.56 -11.10 -30.91
N GLY A 565 6.85 -11.04 -31.21
CA GLY A 565 7.72 -12.23 -31.19
C GLY A 565 7.79 -12.91 -29.82
N ILE A 566 7.93 -12.13 -28.75
CA ILE A 566 7.92 -12.67 -27.38
C ILE A 566 6.54 -13.23 -27.02
N TYR A 567 5.46 -12.49 -27.34
CA TYR A 567 4.10 -12.96 -27.09
C TYR A 567 3.83 -14.31 -27.77
N ASP A 568 4.12 -14.43 -29.07
CA ASP A 568 3.91 -15.66 -29.83
C ASP A 568 4.76 -16.82 -29.28
N GLY A 569 6.01 -16.54 -28.89
CA GLY A 569 6.89 -17.49 -28.24
C GLY A 569 6.37 -18.01 -26.89
N LEU A 570 5.86 -17.12 -26.04
CA LEU A 570 5.26 -17.48 -24.75
C LEU A 570 3.96 -18.28 -24.94
N ARG A 571 3.12 -17.88 -25.91
CA ARG A 571 1.91 -18.64 -26.29
C ARG A 571 2.27 -20.03 -26.83
N GLY A 572 3.36 -20.13 -27.59
CA GLY A 572 3.91 -21.42 -28.05
C GLY A 572 4.39 -22.34 -26.91
N LEU A 573 4.66 -21.79 -25.73
CA LEU A 573 4.95 -22.53 -24.50
C LEU A 573 3.71 -22.78 -23.63
N ASN A 574 2.50 -22.56 -24.16
CA ASN A 574 1.22 -22.69 -23.46
C ASN A 574 1.07 -21.75 -22.24
N ILE A 575 1.78 -20.62 -22.20
CA ILE A 575 1.53 -19.60 -21.19
C ILE A 575 0.17 -18.95 -21.48
N ALA A 576 -0.72 -18.92 -20.49
CA ALA A 576 -2.05 -18.36 -20.62
C ALA A 576 -2.02 -16.87 -21.03
N ASP A 577 -2.94 -16.45 -21.93
CA ASP A 577 -2.99 -15.07 -22.44
C ASP A 577 -3.15 -14.03 -21.31
N GLU A 578 -3.92 -14.35 -20.28
CA GLU A 578 -4.14 -13.48 -19.11
C GLU A 578 -2.89 -13.21 -18.28
N ARG A 579 -1.85 -14.02 -18.45
CA ARG A 579 -0.56 -13.88 -17.76
C ARG A 579 0.48 -13.09 -18.57
N ILE A 580 0.14 -12.69 -19.79
CA ILE A 580 1.01 -11.93 -20.69
C ILE A 580 0.41 -10.53 -20.85
N HIS A 581 0.94 -9.59 -20.10
CA HIS A 581 0.54 -8.19 -20.12
C HIS A 581 1.44 -7.43 -21.10
N ALA A 582 0.86 -6.61 -21.97
CA ALA A 582 1.63 -5.85 -22.95
C ALA A 582 1.03 -4.48 -23.19
N GLU A 583 1.88 -3.44 -23.29
CA GLU A 583 1.50 -2.10 -23.67
C GLU A 583 2.32 -1.64 -24.89
N ALA A 584 1.63 -1.29 -25.96
CA ALA A 584 2.23 -0.72 -27.16
C ALA A 584 2.12 0.82 -27.13
N PHE A 585 3.20 1.50 -27.47
CA PHE A 585 3.18 2.96 -27.65
C PHE A 585 2.82 3.30 -29.11
N GLY A 586 1.85 4.21 -29.29
CA GLY A 586 1.35 4.62 -30.60
C GLY A 586 0.21 3.74 -31.14
N PRO A 587 -0.02 3.72 -32.47
CA PRO A 587 -1.17 3.10 -33.08
C PRO A 587 -1.03 1.55 -33.23
N ALA A 588 0.15 1.00 -32.97
CA ALA A 588 0.36 -0.44 -33.07
C ALA A 588 -0.33 -1.19 -31.94
N SER A 589 -0.95 -2.32 -32.27
CA SER A 589 -1.58 -3.23 -31.30
C SER A 589 -0.99 -4.63 -31.44
N LEU A 590 -0.92 -5.34 -30.31
CA LEU A 590 -0.52 -6.74 -30.27
C LEU A 590 -1.65 -7.64 -30.78
N THR A 591 -1.35 -8.55 -31.70
CA THR A 591 -2.29 -9.58 -32.11
C THR A 591 -2.30 -10.69 -31.04
N ARG A 592 -3.44 -10.88 -30.37
CA ARG A 592 -3.55 -11.80 -29.23
C ARG A 592 -4.39 -13.04 -29.58
N SER A 593 -3.91 -14.22 -29.17
CA SER A 593 -4.65 -15.47 -29.16
C SER A 593 -5.12 -15.77 -27.72
N ARG A 594 -6.43 -15.68 -27.47
CA ARG A 594 -7.00 -15.87 -26.13
C ARG A 594 -7.32 -17.33 -25.82
N ASP A 595 -7.26 -17.73 -24.55
CA ASP A 595 -7.51 -19.11 -24.07
C ASP A 595 -9.01 -19.42 -23.82
N THR A 596 -9.91 -18.49 -24.12
CA THR A 596 -11.34 -18.69 -23.86
C THR A 596 -11.91 -19.80 -24.75
N THR A 597 -12.38 -20.87 -24.13
CA THR A 597 -13.16 -21.95 -24.77
C THR A 597 -14.57 -21.53 -25.16
N GLY A 598 -15.03 -20.33 -24.78
CA GLY A 598 -16.20 -19.68 -25.28
C GLY A 598 -15.82 -18.71 -26.39
N ALA A 599 -16.31 -18.90 -27.60
CA ALA A 599 -16.18 -17.91 -28.64
C ALA A 599 -16.64 -16.57 -28.09
N LEU A 600 -15.71 -15.59 -27.98
CA LEU A 600 -16.16 -14.21 -27.77
C LEU A 600 -17.13 -13.92 -28.90
N PRO A 601 -18.29 -13.28 -28.64
CA PRO A 601 -19.19 -12.90 -29.72
C PRO A 601 -18.37 -12.26 -30.81
N GLU A 602 -18.52 -12.75 -32.04
CA GLU A 602 -17.84 -12.14 -33.18
C GLU A 602 -18.12 -10.65 -33.17
N LEU A 603 -17.13 -9.84 -33.54
CA LEU A 603 -17.37 -8.41 -33.69
C LEU A 603 -18.38 -8.27 -34.84
N PRO A 604 -19.43 -7.44 -34.65
CA PRO A 604 -20.32 -7.14 -35.78
C PRO A 604 -19.51 -6.72 -37.00
N GLU A 605 -19.99 -7.05 -38.18
CA GLU A 605 -19.36 -6.55 -39.41
C GLU A 605 -19.50 -5.03 -39.50
N THR A 606 -18.50 -4.38 -40.12
CA THR A 606 -18.61 -2.98 -40.45
C THR A 606 -19.73 -2.81 -41.48
N THR A 607 -20.62 -1.85 -41.26
CA THR A 607 -21.71 -1.63 -42.23
C THR A 607 -21.16 -1.29 -43.61
N ASN A 608 -21.84 -1.82 -44.64
CA ASN A 608 -21.56 -1.51 -46.04
C ASN A 608 -22.43 -0.36 -46.58
N LYS A 609 -23.20 0.31 -45.70
CA LYS A 609 -24.10 1.41 -46.03
C LYS A 609 -23.60 2.72 -45.48
N ALA A 610 -23.90 3.81 -46.21
CA ALA A 610 -23.67 5.15 -45.68
C ALA A 610 -24.52 5.31 -44.38
N THR A 611 -23.82 5.75 -43.29
CA THR A 611 -24.45 5.84 -41.97
C THR A 611 -24.39 7.28 -41.45
N THR A 612 -25.55 7.80 -41.05
CA THR A 612 -25.59 9.13 -40.41
C THR A 612 -25.07 9.04 -38.98
N VAL A 613 -23.97 9.71 -38.66
CA VAL A 613 -23.40 9.84 -37.33
C VAL A 613 -23.77 11.20 -36.75
N LYS A 614 -24.53 11.20 -35.65
CA LYS A 614 -24.92 12.42 -34.93
C LYS A 614 -24.03 12.60 -33.70
N PHE A 615 -23.52 13.79 -33.50
CA PHE A 615 -22.75 14.18 -32.35
C PHE A 615 -23.61 15.01 -31.40
N ALA A 616 -24.17 14.33 -30.39
CA ALA A 616 -25.30 14.84 -29.60
C ALA A 616 -24.98 16.13 -28.81
N LYS A 617 -23.78 16.27 -28.24
CA LYS A 617 -23.40 17.46 -27.47
C LYS A 617 -23.15 18.69 -28.34
N SER A 618 -22.60 18.49 -29.53
CA SER A 618 -22.28 19.56 -30.47
C SER A 618 -23.42 19.90 -31.41
N ASN A 619 -24.51 19.09 -31.39
CA ASN A 619 -25.65 19.18 -32.30
C ASN A 619 -25.24 19.17 -33.78
N GLN A 620 -24.20 18.44 -34.12
CA GLN A 620 -23.68 18.26 -35.48
C GLN A 620 -23.94 16.85 -35.99
N SER A 621 -23.84 16.68 -37.30
CA SER A 621 -23.91 15.36 -37.91
C SER A 621 -23.01 15.26 -39.14
N ALA A 622 -22.52 14.06 -39.41
CA ALA A 622 -21.74 13.75 -40.61
C ALA A 622 -22.21 12.40 -41.17
N VAL A 623 -22.01 12.17 -42.47
CA VAL A 623 -22.31 10.89 -43.09
C VAL A 623 -21.02 10.10 -43.24
N TRP A 624 -20.96 8.97 -42.58
CA TRP A 624 -19.88 8.00 -42.73
C TRP A 624 -20.08 7.20 -44.00
N GLN A 625 -19.03 7.10 -44.81
CA GLN A 625 -19.04 6.37 -46.06
C GLN A 625 -18.16 5.12 -45.97
N PRO A 626 -18.65 3.92 -46.33
CA PRO A 626 -17.89 2.68 -46.26
C PRO A 626 -16.58 2.71 -47.03
N GLU A 627 -16.57 3.34 -48.20
CA GLU A 627 -15.41 3.39 -49.11
C GLU A 627 -14.26 4.22 -48.51
N ALA A 628 -14.58 5.18 -47.67
CA ALA A 628 -13.57 6.05 -47.04
C ALA A 628 -12.79 5.34 -45.93
N GLN A 629 -13.33 4.22 -45.38
CA GLN A 629 -12.69 3.44 -44.31
C GLN A 629 -12.21 4.28 -43.11
N LYS A 630 -12.87 5.43 -42.85
CA LYS A 630 -12.50 6.35 -41.77
C LYS A 630 -13.01 5.87 -40.43
N THR A 631 -12.23 6.11 -39.40
CA THR A 631 -12.67 5.91 -38.02
C THR A 631 -13.68 6.99 -37.61
N LEU A 632 -14.47 6.73 -36.57
CA LEU A 632 -15.43 7.71 -36.03
C LEU A 632 -14.73 8.98 -35.51
N LEU A 633 -13.47 8.88 -35.08
CA LEU A 633 -12.66 10.03 -34.71
C LEU A 633 -12.33 10.90 -35.91
N GLU A 634 -11.84 10.30 -37.00
CA GLU A 634 -11.52 11.02 -38.24
C GLU A 634 -12.75 11.71 -38.82
N LEU A 635 -13.90 11.02 -38.79
CA LEU A 635 -15.17 11.60 -39.20
C LEU A 635 -15.58 12.83 -38.36
N ALA A 636 -15.40 12.75 -37.04
CA ALA A 636 -15.70 13.84 -36.13
C ALA A 636 -14.75 15.03 -36.36
N GLU A 637 -13.46 14.75 -36.58
CA GLU A 637 -12.46 15.79 -36.88
C GLU A 637 -12.77 16.51 -38.20
N GLU A 638 -13.19 15.78 -39.23
CA GLU A 638 -13.63 16.38 -40.52
C GLU A 638 -14.91 17.21 -40.38
N ALA A 639 -15.80 16.82 -39.48
CA ALA A 639 -16.98 17.62 -39.14
C ALA A 639 -16.63 18.89 -38.32
N GLY A 640 -15.34 19.19 -38.11
CA GLY A 640 -14.88 20.35 -37.35
C GLY A 640 -14.89 20.18 -35.83
N LEU A 641 -15.19 18.97 -35.34
CA LEU A 641 -15.09 18.67 -33.93
C LEU A 641 -13.63 18.41 -33.55
N ALA A 642 -13.33 18.50 -32.26
CA ALA A 642 -12.03 18.16 -31.72
C ALA A 642 -12.17 17.20 -30.52
N PRO A 643 -12.58 15.95 -30.75
CA PRO A 643 -12.66 14.98 -29.68
C PRO A 643 -11.29 14.73 -29.05
N GLU A 644 -11.31 14.41 -27.75
CA GLU A 644 -10.06 14.06 -27.08
C GLU A 644 -9.55 12.72 -27.62
N ALA A 645 -8.33 12.69 -28.13
CA ALA A 645 -7.67 11.50 -28.63
C ALA A 645 -6.16 11.57 -28.39
N SER A 646 -5.52 10.42 -28.21
CA SER A 646 -4.07 10.33 -27.99
C SER A 646 -3.42 9.23 -28.83
N CYS A 647 -3.51 7.96 -28.47
CA CYS A 647 -2.80 6.87 -29.15
C CYS A 647 -3.31 6.55 -30.57
N ARG A 648 -4.53 6.92 -30.90
CA ARG A 648 -5.24 6.64 -32.16
C ARG A 648 -5.27 5.16 -32.58
N GLY A 649 -5.01 4.23 -31.63
CA GLY A 649 -4.94 2.79 -31.86
C GLY A 649 -5.78 1.97 -30.88
N GLY A 650 -6.67 2.60 -30.08
CA GLY A 650 -7.55 1.91 -29.15
C GLY A 650 -6.91 1.40 -27.85
N ASN A 651 -5.67 1.82 -27.54
CA ASN A 651 -4.92 1.30 -26.39
C ASN A 651 -5.04 2.18 -25.13
N CYS A 652 -5.16 3.50 -25.27
CA CYS A 652 -5.09 4.43 -24.13
C CYS A 652 -6.45 4.82 -23.52
N GLY A 653 -7.56 4.54 -24.19
CA GLY A 653 -8.90 4.87 -23.72
C GLY A 653 -9.26 6.37 -23.74
N THR A 654 -8.35 7.28 -24.15
CA THR A 654 -8.59 8.74 -24.14
C THR A 654 -9.79 9.16 -24.99
N CYS A 655 -10.02 8.48 -26.09
CA CYS A 655 -11.11 8.77 -27.04
C CYS A 655 -12.43 8.04 -26.71
N ARG A 656 -12.58 7.52 -25.49
CA ARG A 656 -13.79 6.80 -25.06
C ARG A 656 -14.99 7.74 -25.11
N THR A 657 -16.02 7.32 -25.83
CA THR A 657 -17.21 8.09 -26.07
C THR A 657 -18.44 7.23 -25.84
N LYS A 658 -19.44 7.75 -25.14
CA LYS A 658 -20.71 7.04 -24.89
C LYS A 658 -21.53 6.95 -26.18
N ILE A 659 -22.05 5.76 -26.46
CA ILE A 659 -23.01 5.49 -27.52
C ILE A 659 -24.41 5.74 -26.96
N MET A 660 -25.15 6.64 -27.58
CA MET A 660 -26.53 6.97 -27.20
C MET A 660 -27.56 6.15 -28.02
N GLN A 661 -27.20 5.82 -29.27
CA GLN A 661 -28.01 5.01 -30.18
C GLN A 661 -27.13 4.35 -31.23
N GLY A 662 -27.50 3.15 -31.69
CA GLY A 662 -26.73 2.38 -32.67
C GLY A 662 -25.62 1.54 -32.05
N SER A 663 -24.80 0.93 -32.88
CA SER A 663 -23.69 0.07 -32.48
C SER A 663 -22.44 0.35 -33.28
N VAL A 664 -21.31 -0.01 -32.72
CA VAL A 664 -20.00 0.13 -33.34
C VAL A 664 -19.25 -1.19 -33.41
N THR A 665 -18.34 -1.28 -34.32
CA THR A 665 -17.42 -2.40 -34.47
C THR A 665 -15.97 -1.92 -34.61
N TYR A 666 -15.04 -2.88 -34.61
CA TYR A 666 -13.60 -2.64 -34.69
C TYR A 666 -12.97 -3.63 -35.68
N LYS A 667 -12.01 -3.18 -36.48
CA LYS A 667 -11.23 -4.09 -37.33
C LYS A 667 -10.42 -5.09 -36.50
N ASN A 668 -9.82 -4.59 -35.41
CA ASN A 668 -9.17 -5.39 -34.39
C ASN A 668 -9.74 -4.97 -33.01
N ARG A 669 -9.91 -5.91 -32.11
CA ARG A 669 -10.37 -5.57 -30.75
C ARG A 669 -9.40 -4.60 -30.10
N PRO A 670 -9.90 -3.49 -29.53
CA PRO A 670 -9.05 -2.53 -28.86
C PRO A 670 -8.37 -3.14 -27.65
N GLY A 671 -7.16 -2.64 -27.31
CA GLY A 671 -6.43 -3.05 -26.13
C GLY A 671 -7.04 -2.54 -24.82
N ALA A 672 -7.60 -1.32 -24.82
CA ALA A 672 -8.31 -0.79 -23.67
C ALA A 672 -9.71 -1.40 -23.54
N LYS A 673 -10.15 -1.62 -22.29
CA LYS A 673 -11.49 -2.12 -21.99
C LYS A 673 -12.56 -1.11 -22.44
N VAL A 674 -13.64 -1.59 -23.02
CA VAL A 674 -14.75 -0.79 -23.53
C VAL A 674 -16.05 -1.32 -22.94
N GLY A 675 -16.88 -0.45 -22.37
CA GLY A 675 -18.22 -0.78 -21.92
C GLY A 675 -19.16 -1.06 -23.10
N MET A 676 -20.29 -1.74 -22.83
CA MET A 676 -21.27 -2.09 -23.88
C MET A 676 -21.91 -0.85 -24.53
N ASP A 677 -21.98 0.26 -23.81
CA ASP A 677 -22.53 1.54 -24.27
C ASP A 677 -21.42 2.58 -24.58
N GLU A 678 -20.20 2.11 -24.85
CA GLU A 678 -19.05 2.97 -25.13
C GLU A 678 -18.36 2.59 -26.43
N ALA A 679 -17.69 3.55 -27.03
CA ALA A 679 -16.81 3.37 -28.19
C ALA A 679 -15.47 4.04 -27.99
N LEU A 680 -14.39 3.38 -28.46
CA LEU A 680 -13.09 4.03 -28.68
C LEU A 680 -13.06 4.55 -30.12
N ILE A 681 -13.54 5.77 -30.29
CA ILE A 681 -13.82 6.35 -31.62
C ILE A 681 -12.61 6.42 -32.54
N CYS A 682 -11.39 6.35 -31.98
CA CYS A 682 -10.17 6.39 -32.79
C CYS A 682 -9.89 5.09 -33.58
N CYS A 683 -10.60 4.01 -33.29
CA CYS A 683 -10.51 2.73 -33.98
C CYS A 683 -11.85 2.06 -34.22
N ALA A 684 -12.96 2.76 -33.90
CA ALA A 684 -14.31 2.27 -34.08
C ALA A 684 -14.89 2.68 -35.45
N PHE A 685 -15.76 1.83 -35.97
CA PHE A 685 -16.52 1.99 -37.22
C PHE A 685 -18.01 1.73 -36.92
N PRO A 686 -18.98 2.29 -37.70
CA PRO A 686 -20.37 1.91 -37.57
C PRO A 686 -20.55 0.39 -37.87
N ALA A 687 -21.30 -0.29 -37.01
CA ALA A 687 -21.60 -1.70 -37.20
C ALA A 687 -22.82 -1.93 -38.11
N GLU A 688 -22.87 -3.08 -38.79
CA GLU A 688 -24.10 -3.50 -39.51
C GLU A 688 -25.22 -3.72 -38.49
N PRO A 689 -26.42 -3.17 -38.73
CA PRO A 689 -27.55 -3.34 -37.82
C PRO A 689 -28.12 -4.76 -37.88
N GLU A 690 -28.47 -5.32 -36.73
CA GLU A 690 -29.03 -6.68 -36.63
C GLU A 690 -30.38 -6.83 -37.38
N ASP A 691 -31.15 -5.75 -37.56
CA ASP A 691 -32.46 -5.76 -38.19
C ASP A 691 -32.50 -5.19 -39.62
N GLY A 692 -31.33 -4.88 -40.20
CA GLY A 692 -31.18 -4.43 -41.60
C GLY A 692 -31.76 -3.05 -41.93
N LYS A 693 -32.24 -2.28 -40.94
CA LYS A 693 -32.80 -0.93 -41.11
C LYS A 693 -31.74 0.13 -41.24
N GLU A 694 -32.13 1.30 -41.79
CA GLU A 694 -31.22 2.48 -41.83
C GLU A 694 -30.74 2.86 -40.43
N THR A 695 -29.42 2.99 -40.27
CA THR A 695 -28.82 3.23 -38.98
C THR A 695 -28.42 4.68 -38.82
N THR A 696 -28.90 5.25 -37.73
CA THR A 696 -28.33 6.45 -37.17
C THR A 696 -27.48 6.05 -35.98
N LEU A 697 -26.18 6.36 -36.00
CA LEU A 697 -25.31 6.24 -34.84
C LEU A 697 -25.31 7.59 -34.09
N VAL A 698 -25.60 7.57 -32.81
CA VAL A 698 -25.58 8.79 -31.98
C VAL A 698 -24.49 8.65 -30.90
N LEU A 699 -23.53 9.56 -30.95
CA LEU A 699 -22.41 9.63 -30.04
C LEU A 699 -22.52 10.85 -29.13
N SER A 700 -22.15 10.71 -27.88
CA SER A 700 -22.12 11.80 -26.88
C SER A 700 -20.86 12.68 -27.05
N LEU A 701 -20.73 13.28 -28.25
CA LEU A 701 -19.67 14.24 -28.62
C LEU A 701 -20.23 15.64 -28.83
#